data_fa777c1088a3b7dc043d5ee5ad84c612
#
_entry.id   fa777c1088a3b7dc043d5ee5ad84c612
#
_cell.length_a   1.000
_cell.length_b   1.000
_cell.length_c   1.000
_cell.angle_alpha   90.00
_cell.angle_beta   90.00
_cell.angle_gamma   90.00
#
_symmetry.space_group_name_H-M   'P 1'
#
loop_
_entity.id
_entity.type
_entity.pdbx_description
1 polymer ?
#
loop_
_entity_poly.entity_id
_entity_poly.type
_entity_poly.pdbx_seq_one_letter_code
_entity_poly.pdbx_strand_id
1 'polypeptide(L)'
;MSNNTTIKLNEPFKGYSLADTAQKLCEDWGFSVFPLKHKSKKPAIEWDPCQETAHTAEFVSDWWEHHPGCNIGIACGKVSNLVVVDADSEEAVKWVEKNYIKTPVKVRTHRGYHYYYKYPEGQEAWLKAEQKWHKDLKDHVDVQIYGFYVVGPNSIHPDDGSTYTMLEELPGAWTDDYVPELQYAVDPQSAQGGIDLERAYTELPKIKKGGRHDAILRQVGAWVAKGLPYSEVMRLARDMAANRCEQTIRDPLDDQEICDIVRWVFKAHAKNHPAVTASQNAVSDSDMTGLKLAEIKDDLLDEWPEELLHPGGLLEEIADYTEISSTRTERIFAIGGALSLVGSVCSLRVMNTSRLTTNEFILLVGRSSSGKDAPRKAIIRILKAASNGLENLYGGSDVSSDTSILTYLKREKCHRALFLLDEVGQFFKMAKNPNSPRCNIIKTLTELYHKGLDGHIKRYANPENDLVIPWLSLSLIGMSVPSELWPSLSGGETVNGFLSRCLVLESRSAYKYSRCEDEVSIEIGKSLIKGVQTLWTIDTGEKEGSDKPESSNENGTDLRPCIPPTPHIIEFDDDAKAFREEMRKKIEDKQAKALELGDEAAASIYGRCNVHAIKLALVKYMSDNAGKTHEEILSGKISRKQIEWAWRFVDEYTRRTLASIKDSIFTSDFESYIQKVYKVIKDKALENRKKRGNDEKPGASLSEIHKATRDIDKRIVDNVLEKCILAGTIRKMVTKPGPKGGRPSEIYVRTEEATEETTEKATE
;
A
#
# COMPACT_ATOMS: atom_id res chain seq x y z
N MET A 1 49.24 19.51 -12.79
CA MET A 1 49.85 18.66 -11.77
C MET A 1 48.68 17.91 -11.11
N SER A 2 48.43 16.69 -11.55
CA SER A 2 47.37 15.83 -11.03
C SER A 2 47.88 15.19 -9.73
N ASN A 3 47.32 15.63 -8.62
CA ASN A 3 47.52 14.95 -7.33
C ASN A 3 46.79 13.59 -7.37
N ASN A 4 47.51 12.54 -7.73
CA ASN A 4 47.12 11.18 -7.43
C ASN A 4 47.28 10.94 -5.92
N THR A 5 46.27 11.28 -5.14
CA THR A 5 46.19 10.83 -3.75
C THR A 5 45.75 9.37 -3.79
N THR A 6 46.67 8.45 -3.65
CA THR A 6 46.39 7.02 -3.50
C THR A 6 45.58 6.86 -2.20
N ILE A 7 44.26 6.60 -2.31
CA ILE A 7 43.42 6.31 -1.15
C ILE A 7 43.94 5.03 -0.52
N LYS A 8 44.41 5.13 0.74
CA LYS A 8 44.87 3.96 1.50
C LYS A 8 43.65 3.21 1.99
N LEU A 9 43.34 2.07 1.36
CA LEU A 9 42.21 1.21 1.75
C LEU A 9 42.45 0.62 3.16
N ASN A 10 41.45 0.69 4.01
CA ASN A 10 41.44 0.06 5.32
C ASN A 10 41.04 -1.42 5.16
N GLU A 11 41.65 -2.30 5.96
CA GLU A 11 41.33 -3.73 6.04
C GLU A 11 40.75 -4.03 7.43
N PRO A 12 39.40 -3.86 7.66
CA PRO A 12 38.83 -3.86 9.02
C PRO A 12 38.97 -5.19 9.75
N PHE A 13 39.13 -6.29 9.02
CA PHE A 13 39.30 -7.64 9.61
C PHE A 13 40.72 -8.19 9.51
N LYS A 14 41.71 -7.36 9.21
CA LYS A 14 43.09 -7.80 9.13
C LYS A 14 43.64 -8.34 10.45
N GLY A 15 44.07 -9.60 10.42
CA GLY A 15 44.68 -10.25 11.59
C GLY A 15 43.66 -10.89 12.55
N TYR A 16 42.34 -10.77 12.28
CA TYR A 16 41.31 -11.48 13.02
C TYR A 16 41.23 -12.95 12.56
N SER A 17 40.89 -13.84 13.50
CA SER A 17 40.53 -15.22 13.17
C SER A 17 39.20 -15.30 12.43
N LEU A 18 38.86 -16.45 11.86
CA LEU A 18 37.53 -16.66 11.25
C LEU A 18 36.40 -16.50 12.29
N ALA A 19 36.64 -16.97 13.53
CA ALA A 19 35.70 -16.83 14.64
C ALA A 19 35.44 -15.36 14.98
N ASP A 20 36.52 -14.57 15.23
CA ASP A 20 36.41 -13.15 15.56
C ASP A 20 35.76 -12.35 14.42
N THR A 21 36.08 -12.73 13.18
CA THR A 21 35.50 -12.08 11.99
C THR A 21 34.00 -12.37 11.88
N ALA A 22 33.58 -13.63 12.06
CA ALA A 22 32.18 -14.03 12.03
C ALA A 22 31.36 -13.33 13.14
N GLN A 23 31.93 -13.29 14.36
CA GLN A 23 31.31 -12.62 15.49
C GLN A 23 31.11 -11.11 15.21
N LYS A 24 32.16 -10.42 14.76
CA LYS A 24 32.08 -8.99 14.44
C LYS A 24 31.11 -8.67 13.29
N LEU A 25 31.04 -9.51 12.26
CA LEU A 25 30.07 -9.36 11.19
C LEU A 25 28.63 -9.50 11.70
N CYS A 26 28.40 -10.36 12.71
CA CYS A 26 27.12 -10.51 13.36
C CYS A 26 26.79 -9.34 14.30
N GLU A 27 27.70 -9.00 15.23
CA GLU A 27 27.48 -8.01 16.29
C GLU A 27 27.52 -6.57 15.78
N ASP A 28 28.60 -6.22 15.09
CA ASP A 28 28.87 -4.82 14.71
C ASP A 28 28.21 -4.45 13.37
N TRP A 29 28.13 -5.42 12.45
CA TRP A 29 27.62 -5.17 11.09
C TRP A 29 26.16 -5.58 10.91
N GLY A 30 25.60 -6.35 11.84
CA GLY A 30 24.21 -6.82 11.82
C GLY A 30 23.90 -7.85 10.72
N PHE A 31 24.94 -8.60 10.26
CA PHE A 31 24.77 -9.61 9.23
C PHE A 31 24.27 -10.95 9.77
N SER A 32 23.44 -11.61 9.02
CA SER A 32 23.07 -13.01 9.22
C SER A 32 24.21 -13.90 8.75
N VAL A 33 25.03 -14.36 9.69
CA VAL A 33 26.26 -15.12 9.46
C VAL A 33 26.02 -16.60 9.77
N PHE A 34 26.58 -17.49 8.95
CA PHE A 34 26.51 -18.93 9.15
C PHE A 34 27.78 -19.62 8.62
N PRO A 35 28.13 -20.84 9.11
CA PRO A 35 29.35 -21.50 8.72
C PRO A 35 29.24 -22.19 7.34
N LEU A 36 30.29 -22.02 6.56
CA LEU A 36 30.57 -22.82 5.36
C LEU A 36 31.62 -23.89 5.69
N LYS A 37 31.63 -24.98 4.97
CA LYS A 37 32.66 -26.04 5.13
C LYS A 37 34.06 -25.48 4.91
N HIS A 38 35.04 -26.06 5.58
CA HIS A 38 36.44 -25.66 5.45
C HIS A 38 36.90 -25.60 3.98
N LYS A 39 37.54 -24.50 3.59
CA LYS A 39 37.98 -24.24 2.19
C LYS A 39 36.90 -24.54 1.16
N SER A 40 35.68 -24.15 1.42
CA SER A 40 34.54 -24.43 0.55
C SER A 40 33.56 -23.26 0.56
N LYS A 41 32.80 -23.15 -0.52
CA LYS A 41 31.65 -22.23 -0.62
C LYS A 41 30.34 -22.88 -0.13
N LYS A 42 30.32 -24.19 0.21
CA LYS A 42 29.11 -24.94 0.58
C LYS A 42 28.78 -24.76 2.04
N PRO A 43 27.51 -24.56 2.42
CA PRO A 43 27.09 -24.48 3.82
C PRO A 43 27.48 -25.73 4.63
N ALA A 44 27.86 -25.54 5.89
CA ALA A 44 28.10 -26.61 6.84
C ALA A 44 26.85 -27.00 7.63
N ILE A 45 25.85 -26.12 7.63
CA ILE A 45 24.52 -26.31 8.26
C ILE A 45 23.42 -26.11 7.22
N GLU A 46 22.18 -26.39 7.58
CA GLU A 46 21.01 -25.95 6.84
C GLU A 46 20.88 -24.42 7.01
N TRP A 47 21.07 -23.69 5.91
CA TRP A 47 21.20 -22.22 5.97
C TRP A 47 19.90 -21.48 5.60
N ASP A 48 18.89 -22.17 5.05
CA ASP A 48 17.63 -21.57 4.66
C ASP A 48 16.97 -20.74 5.78
N PRO A 49 17.00 -21.17 7.06
CA PRO A 49 16.51 -20.37 8.17
C PRO A 49 17.26 -19.04 8.36
N CYS A 50 18.54 -18.99 7.98
CA CYS A 50 19.37 -17.78 8.11
C CYS A 50 18.98 -16.65 7.18
N GLN A 51 18.12 -16.91 6.17
CA GLN A 51 17.57 -15.90 5.29
C GLN A 51 16.45 -15.09 5.95
N GLU A 52 15.79 -15.66 6.95
CA GLU A 52 14.67 -15.04 7.67
C GLU A 52 15.09 -14.49 9.04
N THR A 53 16.00 -15.18 9.70
CA THR A 53 16.43 -14.82 11.07
C THR A 53 17.94 -15.02 11.22
N ALA A 54 18.65 -13.96 11.64
CA ALA A 54 20.06 -14.03 11.95
C ALA A 54 20.30 -14.85 13.22
N HIS A 55 21.41 -15.59 13.24
CA HIS A 55 21.89 -16.23 14.46
C HIS A 55 22.38 -15.20 15.47
N THR A 56 22.32 -15.54 16.76
CA THR A 56 22.90 -14.69 17.81
C THR A 56 24.42 -14.75 17.78
N ALA A 57 25.08 -13.72 18.31
CA ALA A 57 26.52 -13.67 18.40
C ALA A 57 27.10 -14.81 19.25
N GLU A 58 26.37 -15.23 20.31
CA GLU A 58 26.74 -16.38 21.12
C GLU A 58 26.73 -17.68 20.31
N PHE A 59 25.70 -17.91 19.46
CA PHE A 59 25.68 -19.07 18.58
C PHE A 59 26.84 -19.05 17.59
N VAL A 60 27.13 -17.88 17.01
CA VAL A 60 28.22 -17.70 16.05
C VAL A 60 29.58 -17.99 16.73
N SER A 61 29.82 -17.46 17.93
CA SER A 61 31.05 -17.69 18.71
C SER A 61 31.21 -19.17 19.05
N ASP A 62 30.18 -19.80 19.65
CA ASP A 62 30.20 -21.22 20.02
C ASP A 62 30.44 -22.13 18.80
N TRP A 63 29.83 -21.83 17.66
CA TRP A 63 30.06 -22.63 16.46
C TRP A 63 31.53 -22.63 16.02
N TRP A 64 32.15 -21.45 15.91
CA TRP A 64 33.52 -21.35 15.43
C TRP A 64 34.56 -21.82 16.46
N GLU A 65 34.26 -21.77 17.77
CA GLU A 65 35.10 -22.42 18.80
C GLU A 65 35.20 -23.92 18.53
N HIS A 66 34.13 -24.57 18.15
CA HIS A 66 34.11 -26.02 17.87
C HIS A 66 34.55 -26.36 16.46
N HIS A 67 34.50 -25.40 15.52
CA HIS A 67 34.80 -25.58 14.07
C HIS A 67 35.67 -24.43 13.51
N PRO A 68 36.87 -24.20 14.05
CA PRO A 68 37.67 -23.00 13.77
C PRO A 68 38.12 -22.83 12.31
N GLY A 69 38.10 -23.91 11.52
CA GLY A 69 38.47 -23.88 10.11
C GLY A 69 37.30 -23.62 9.13
N CYS A 70 36.09 -23.41 9.63
CA CYS A 70 34.93 -23.16 8.76
C CYS A 70 35.01 -21.76 8.13
N ASN A 71 34.78 -21.68 6.80
CA ASN A 71 34.57 -20.42 6.11
C ASN A 71 33.25 -19.74 6.57
N ILE A 72 33.11 -18.46 6.27
CA ILE A 72 31.96 -17.62 6.66
C ILE A 72 31.02 -17.46 5.48
N GLY A 73 29.73 -17.72 5.69
CA GLY A 73 28.63 -17.38 4.76
C GLY A 73 27.88 -16.18 5.33
N ILE A 74 27.50 -15.24 4.48
CA ILE A 74 26.67 -14.08 4.82
C ILE A 74 25.41 -14.13 3.96
N ALA A 75 24.24 -14.29 4.57
CA ALA A 75 22.97 -14.27 3.85
C ALA A 75 22.67 -12.88 3.33
N CYS A 76 22.38 -12.75 2.03
CA CYS A 76 21.99 -11.49 1.42
C CYS A 76 20.48 -11.22 1.58
N GLY A 77 20.07 -9.96 1.41
CA GLY A 77 18.68 -9.54 1.52
C GLY A 77 18.38 -8.75 2.79
N LYS A 78 17.11 -8.66 3.13
CA LYS A 78 16.63 -7.86 4.28
C LYS A 78 17.20 -8.29 5.62
N VAL A 79 17.46 -9.58 5.80
CA VAL A 79 17.99 -10.12 7.06
C VAL A 79 19.32 -9.52 7.45
N SER A 80 20.18 -9.20 6.47
CA SER A 80 21.49 -8.55 6.67
C SER A 80 21.50 -7.09 6.19
N ASN A 81 20.39 -6.56 5.74
CA ASN A 81 20.31 -5.27 5.04
C ASN A 81 21.37 -5.15 3.93
N LEU A 82 21.58 -6.23 3.16
CA LEU A 82 22.75 -6.39 2.29
C LEU A 82 22.34 -6.84 0.88
N VAL A 83 22.84 -6.13 -0.12
CA VAL A 83 22.93 -6.57 -1.51
C VAL A 83 24.40 -6.60 -1.91
N VAL A 84 24.83 -7.68 -2.56
CA VAL A 84 26.21 -7.79 -3.04
C VAL A 84 26.20 -7.89 -4.57
N VAL A 85 26.99 -7.06 -5.21
CA VAL A 85 27.31 -7.17 -6.63
C VAL A 85 28.67 -7.86 -6.75
N ASP A 86 28.65 -9.10 -7.24
CA ASP A 86 29.84 -9.93 -7.44
C ASP A 86 30.34 -9.74 -8.88
N ALA A 87 31.59 -9.26 -9.03
CA ALA A 87 32.22 -9.00 -10.31
C ALA A 87 33.45 -9.92 -10.46
N ASP A 88 33.33 -10.96 -11.25
CA ASP A 88 34.28 -12.07 -11.37
C ASP A 88 35.27 -11.94 -12.54
N SER A 89 35.46 -10.74 -13.11
CA SER A 89 36.46 -10.45 -14.13
C SER A 89 36.86 -8.96 -14.11
N GLU A 90 38.00 -8.61 -14.75
CA GLU A 90 38.40 -7.20 -14.87
C GLU A 90 37.38 -6.35 -15.65
N GLU A 91 36.73 -6.95 -16.66
CA GLU A 91 35.68 -6.31 -17.44
C GLU A 91 34.45 -6.08 -16.57
N ALA A 92 34.04 -7.06 -15.76
CA ALA A 92 32.93 -6.96 -14.82
C ALA A 92 33.19 -5.88 -13.77
N VAL A 93 34.41 -5.82 -13.21
CA VAL A 93 34.83 -4.79 -12.27
C VAL A 93 34.70 -3.39 -12.89
N LYS A 94 35.24 -3.18 -14.09
CA LYS A 94 35.13 -1.90 -14.80
C LYS A 94 33.68 -1.53 -15.10
N TRP A 95 32.85 -2.53 -15.42
CA TRP A 95 31.44 -2.32 -15.67
C TRP A 95 30.70 -1.89 -14.41
N VAL A 96 30.90 -2.58 -13.28
CA VAL A 96 30.29 -2.25 -11.99
C VAL A 96 30.70 -0.85 -11.52
N GLU A 97 32.00 -0.54 -11.54
CA GLU A 97 32.51 0.77 -11.09
C GLU A 97 32.06 1.95 -11.98
N LYS A 98 31.67 1.67 -13.24
CA LYS A 98 31.14 2.67 -14.15
C LYS A 98 29.62 2.88 -14.01
N ASN A 99 28.87 1.81 -13.77
CA ASN A 99 27.42 1.82 -13.91
C ASN A 99 26.66 1.87 -12.59
N TYR A 100 27.24 1.38 -11.49
CA TYR A 100 26.62 1.50 -10.16
C TYR A 100 27.23 2.65 -9.37
N ILE A 101 26.44 3.19 -8.41
CA ILE A 101 26.95 4.17 -7.46
C ILE A 101 28.13 3.57 -6.69
N LYS A 102 29.13 4.40 -6.43
CA LYS A 102 30.33 3.94 -5.74
C LYS A 102 30.00 3.57 -4.28
N THR A 103 30.35 2.35 -3.88
CA THR A 103 30.32 1.92 -2.49
C THR A 103 31.69 1.97 -1.85
N PRO A 104 31.82 2.45 -0.60
CA PRO A 104 33.09 2.46 0.11
C PRO A 104 33.52 1.09 0.65
N VAL A 105 32.67 0.03 0.54
CA VAL A 105 32.93 -1.30 1.10
C VAL A 105 32.93 -2.35 0.00
N LYS A 106 34.04 -3.08 -0.12
CA LYS A 106 34.16 -4.20 -1.05
C LYS A 106 35.04 -5.32 -0.49
N VAL A 107 34.79 -6.55 -0.92
CA VAL A 107 35.62 -7.72 -0.59
C VAL A 107 36.39 -8.13 -1.82
N ARG A 108 37.72 -8.19 -1.73
CA ARG A 108 38.56 -8.74 -2.79
C ARG A 108 38.40 -10.27 -2.83
N THR A 109 38.07 -10.79 -4.00
CA THR A 109 37.94 -12.22 -4.26
C THR A 109 39.17 -12.72 -5.05
N HIS A 110 39.13 -13.97 -5.52
CA HIS A 110 40.19 -14.52 -6.36
C HIS A 110 40.32 -13.82 -7.73
N ARG A 111 39.19 -13.41 -8.34
CA ARG A 111 39.15 -12.86 -9.71
C ARG A 111 38.64 -11.43 -9.81
N GLY A 112 38.13 -10.86 -8.76
CA GLY A 112 37.49 -9.55 -8.78
C GLY A 112 37.09 -9.05 -7.39
N TYR A 113 35.87 -8.54 -7.29
CA TYR A 113 35.38 -7.95 -6.06
C TYR A 113 33.89 -8.26 -5.85
N HIS A 114 33.50 -8.46 -4.57
CA HIS A 114 32.14 -8.28 -4.10
C HIS A 114 31.96 -6.86 -3.63
N TYR A 115 31.04 -6.10 -4.26
CA TYR A 115 30.68 -4.74 -3.86
C TYR A 115 29.48 -4.79 -2.93
N TYR A 116 29.59 -4.25 -1.72
CA TYR A 116 28.55 -4.30 -0.69
C TYR A 116 27.70 -3.03 -0.74
N TYR A 117 26.39 -3.19 -0.78
CA TYR A 117 25.40 -2.13 -0.78
C TYR A 117 24.32 -2.41 0.27
N LYS A 118 23.68 -1.36 0.80
CA LYS A 118 22.49 -1.52 1.61
C LYS A 118 21.34 -2.02 0.74
N TYR A 119 20.43 -2.77 1.36
CA TYR A 119 19.26 -3.32 0.69
C TYR A 119 18.24 -2.21 0.42
N PRO A 120 17.88 -1.90 -0.84
CA PRO A 120 16.93 -0.85 -1.17
C PRO A 120 15.51 -1.31 -0.88
N GLU A 121 14.91 -0.77 0.18
CA GLU A 121 13.56 -1.13 0.58
C GLU A 121 12.53 -0.77 -0.51
N GLY A 122 11.57 -1.69 -0.72
CA GLY A 122 10.51 -1.51 -1.72
C GLY A 122 10.95 -1.73 -3.17
N GLN A 123 12.21 -2.10 -3.43
CA GLN A 123 12.74 -2.33 -4.77
C GLN A 123 13.01 -3.81 -5.09
N GLU A 124 12.35 -4.74 -4.41
CA GLU A 124 12.57 -6.18 -4.56
C GLU A 124 12.37 -6.69 -5.99
N ALA A 125 11.39 -6.12 -6.69
CA ALA A 125 11.09 -6.50 -8.07
C ALA A 125 12.22 -6.06 -9.02
N TRP A 126 12.78 -4.87 -8.80
CA TRP A 126 13.93 -4.37 -9.56
C TRP A 126 15.19 -5.21 -9.29
N LEU A 127 15.49 -5.51 -8.03
CA LEU A 127 16.63 -6.35 -7.67
C LEU A 127 16.57 -7.73 -8.31
N LYS A 128 15.40 -8.38 -8.32
CA LYS A 128 15.20 -9.67 -8.99
C LYS A 128 15.37 -9.58 -10.51
N ALA A 129 14.90 -8.49 -11.10
CA ALA A 129 15.09 -8.26 -12.53
C ALA A 129 16.57 -8.04 -12.88
N GLU A 130 17.28 -7.27 -12.04
CA GLU A 130 18.72 -7.00 -12.21
C GLU A 130 19.55 -8.28 -12.10
N GLN A 131 19.30 -9.09 -11.06
CA GLN A 131 19.94 -10.39 -10.91
C GLN A 131 19.73 -11.29 -12.12
N LYS A 132 18.48 -11.39 -12.59
CA LYS A 132 18.15 -12.19 -13.76
C LYS A 132 18.84 -11.67 -15.02
N TRP A 133 18.94 -10.35 -15.18
CA TRP A 133 19.55 -9.72 -16.33
C TRP A 133 21.04 -10.09 -16.47
N HIS A 134 21.82 -9.93 -15.41
CA HIS A 134 23.23 -10.32 -15.42
C HIS A 134 23.42 -11.83 -15.65
N LYS A 135 22.59 -12.65 -15.01
CA LYS A 135 22.60 -14.10 -15.22
C LYS A 135 22.31 -14.50 -16.68
N ASP A 136 21.37 -13.80 -17.34
CA ASP A 136 21.02 -14.04 -18.73
C ASP A 136 22.12 -13.56 -19.70
N LEU A 137 22.81 -12.45 -19.38
CA LEU A 137 23.93 -11.89 -20.15
C LEU A 137 25.20 -12.72 -20.03
N LYS A 138 25.41 -13.44 -18.94
CA LYS A 138 26.65 -14.16 -18.60
C LYS A 138 27.89 -13.25 -18.67
N ASP A 139 27.76 -12.02 -18.18
CA ASP A 139 28.79 -10.99 -18.21
C ASP A 139 29.74 -11.02 -17.03
N HIS A 140 29.71 -12.08 -16.21
CA HIS A 140 30.49 -12.25 -14.98
C HIS A 140 30.16 -11.22 -13.89
N VAL A 141 28.97 -10.63 -13.92
CA VAL A 141 28.37 -9.84 -12.85
C VAL A 141 27.18 -10.60 -12.28
N ASP A 142 27.20 -10.88 -10.99
CA ASP A 142 26.09 -11.52 -10.29
C ASP A 142 25.58 -10.60 -9.17
N VAL A 143 24.25 -10.36 -9.12
CA VAL A 143 23.63 -9.58 -8.04
C VAL A 143 23.04 -10.53 -7.03
N GLN A 144 23.63 -10.58 -5.84
CA GLN A 144 23.26 -11.47 -4.75
C GLN A 144 22.26 -10.79 -3.82
N ILE A 145 21.04 -11.33 -3.75
CA ILE A 145 19.90 -10.82 -2.99
C ILE A 145 19.29 -11.91 -2.10
N TYR A 146 18.07 -11.70 -1.58
CA TYR A 146 17.34 -12.76 -0.87
C TYR A 146 17.32 -14.08 -1.67
N GLY A 147 17.58 -15.18 -1.01
CA GLY A 147 17.76 -16.51 -1.63
C GLY A 147 19.21 -16.83 -1.98
N PHE A 148 20.14 -15.92 -1.70
CA PHE A 148 21.56 -16.08 -1.98
C PHE A 148 22.41 -15.70 -0.77
N TYR A 149 23.67 -16.14 -0.79
CA TYR A 149 24.67 -15.76 0.20
C TYR A 149 26.01 -15.55 -0.49
N VAL A 150 26.90 -14.83 0.17
CA VAL A 150 28.28 -14.61 -0.25
C VAL A 150 29.26 -15.19 0.74
N VAL A 151 30.47 -15.45 0.27
CA VAL A 151 31.58 -15.84 1.14
C VAL A 151 32.13 -14.60 1.82
N GLY A 152 32.16 -14.63 3.16
CA GLY A 152 32.59 -13.51 4.00
C GLY A 152 34.10 -13.35 4.05
N PRO A 153 34.58 -12.21 4.56
CA PRO A 153 36.02 -11.90 4.68
C PRO A 153 36.76 -12.90 5.58
N ASN A 154 38.05 -12.99 5.38
CA ASN A 154 39.00 -13.94 6.01
C ASN A 154 38.75 -15.43 5.65
N SER A 155 37.69 -15.75 4.89
CA SER A 155 37.46 -17.07 4.34
C SER A 155 38.50 -17.44 3.28
N ILE A 156 38.76 -18.75 3.11
CA ILE A 156 39.76 -19.28 2.19
C ILE A 156 39.06 -19.77 0.92
N HIS A 157 39.51 -19.32 -0.23
CA HIS A 157 39.00 -19.74 -1.53
C HIS A 157 39.35 -21.22 -1.79
N PRO A 158 38.40 -22.04 -2.31
CA PRO A 158 38.64 -23.49 -2.47
C PRO A 158 39.69 -23.85 -3.51
N ASP A 159 39.83 -23.06 -4.59
CA ASP A 159 40.63 -23.42 -5.74
C ASP A 159 42.13 -23.08 -5.58
N ASP A 160 42.43 -21.90 -5.02
CA ASP A 160 43.79 -21.38 -4.98
C ASP A 160 44.31 -21.07 -3.55
N GLY A 161 43.43 -21.18 -2.54
CA GLY A 161 43.75 -20.88 -1.16
C GLY A 161 43.91 -19.39 -0.83
N SER A 162 43.55 -18.48 -1.75
CA SER A 162 43.53 -17.04 -1.49
C SER A 162 42.49 -16.67 -0.44
N THR A 163 42.71 -15.56 0.25
CA THR A 163 41.83 -15.10 1.31
C THR A 163 40.90 -13.99 0.77
N TYR A 164 39.61 -14.10 1.06
CA TYR A 164 38.65 -13.03 0.86
C TYR A 164 38.98 -11.85 1.79
N THR A 165 39.35 -10.70 1.22
CA THR A 165 39.83 -9.54 2.01
C THR A 165 38.83 -8.40 1.93
N MET A 166 38.24 -8.01 3.08
CA MET A 166 37.39 -6.81 3.18
C MET A 166 38.23 -5.56 3.06
N LEU A 167 37.78 -4.62 2.27
CA LEU A 167 38.39 -3.33 2.01
C LEU A 167 37.35 -2.22 2.22
N GLU A 168 37.72 -1.21 3.03
CA GLU A 168 36.95 0.00 3.24
C GLU A 168 37.72 1.21 2.75
N GLU A 169 37.06 2.09 1.99
CA GLU A 169 37.62 3.41 1.62
C GLU A 169 37.53 4.41 2.77
N LEU A 170 36.47 4.24 3.61
CA LEU A 170 36.26 5.02 4.83
C LEU A 170 36.19 4.03 6.01
N PRO A 171 37.05 4.15 7.04
CA PRO A 171 36.94 3.29 8.22
C PRO A 171 35.57 3.40 8.88
N GLY A 172 34.95 2.27 9.20
CA GLY A 172 33.61 2.23 9.78
C GLY A 172 32.48 2.53 8.79
N ALA A 173 32.73 2.44 7.48
CA ALA A 173 31.75 2.83 6.45
C ALA A 173 30.41 2.09 6.58
N TRP A 174 30.40 0.83 6.99
CA TRP A 174 29.17 0.07 7.21
C TRP A 174 28.48 0.44 8.52
N THR A 175 29.22 0.50 9.63
CA THR A 175 28.69 0.75 10.98
C THR A 175 28.19 2.18 11.16
N ASP A 176 28.80 3.14 10.48
CA ASP A 176 28.44 4.56 10.52
C ASP A 176 27.45 4.97 9.40
N ASP A 177 26.87 3.97 8.71
CA ASP A 177 25.84 4.12 7.68
C ASP A 177 26.23 4.97 6.45
N TYR A 178 27.52 4.93 6.05
CA TYR A 178 28.01 5.61 4.84
C TYR A 178 27.88 4.76 3.56
N VAL A 179 27.43 3.50 3.65
CA VAL A 179 27.23 2.62 2.50
C VAL A 179 25.87 2.91 1.84
N PRO A 180 25.84 3.26 0.54
CA PRO A 180 24.60 3.56 -0.16
C PRO A 180 23.77 2.28 -0.44
N GLU A 181 22.48 2.47 -0.69
CA GLU A 181 21.66 1.45 -1.34
C GLU A 181 22.14 1.19 -2.77
N LEU A 182 21.96 -0.04 -3.29
CA LEU A 182 22.32 -0.35 -4.67
C LEU A 182 21.45 0.46 -5.63
N GLN A 183 22.09 1.24 -6.49
CA GLN A 183 21.46 2.01 -7.56
C GLN A 183 22.49 2.32 -8.66
N TYR A 184 22.00 2.70 -9.84
CA TYR A 184 22.88 3.15 -10.92
C TYR A 184 23.54 4.48 -10.59
N ALA A 185 24.80 4.67 -11.06
CA ALA A 185 25.51 5.94 -10.96
C ALA A 185 24.82 7.01 -11.83
N VAL A 186 24.55 8.18 -11.23
CA VAL A 186 24.12 9.37 -11.96
C VAL A 186 25.35 10.18 -12.34
N ASP A 187 25.60 10.38 -13.64
CA ASP A 187 26.69 11.24 -14.10
C ASP A 187 26.40 12.69 -13.68
N PRO A 188 27.25 13.34 -12.86
CA PRO A 188 27.04 14.73 -12.43
C PRO A 188 26.98 15.74 -13.58
N GLN A 189 27.47 15.40 -14.76
CA GLN A 189 27.39 16.27 -15.96
C GLN A 189 26.05 16.13 -16.70
N SER A 190 25.27 15.10 -16.42
CA SER A 190 23.96 14.89 -17.04
C SER A 190 22.83 15.72 -16.43
N ALA A 191 23.07 16.42 -15.33
CA ALA A 191 22.07 17.31 -14.70
C ALA A 191 21.85 18.63 -15.48
N GLN A 192 22.66 18.95 -16.52
CA GLN A 192 22.54 20.15 -17.36
C GLN A 192 22.47 19.90 -18.86
N GLY A 193 22.49 18.67 -19.34
CA GLY A 193 22.39 18.34 -20.78
C GLY A 193 22.11 16.87 -20.94
N GLY A 194 21.25 16.53 -21.88
CA GLY A 194 20.73 15.17 -22.11
C GLY A 194 21.74 14.03 -21.87
N ILE A 195 21.28 13.01 -21.18
CA ILE A 195 22.08 11.83 -20.81
C ILE A 195 22.58 11.16 -22.09
N ASP A 196 23.90 11.07 -22.29
CA ASP A 196 24.51 10.30 -23.39
C ASP A 196 24.44 8.80 -23.09
N LEU A 197 23.23 8.24 -23.20
CA LEU A 197 22.96 6.82 -23.05
C LEU A 197 23.43 5.99 -24.24
N GLU A 198 23.74 6.61 -25.38
CA GLU A 198 24.25 5.91 -26.57
C GLU A 198 25.61 5.27 -26.31
N ARG A 199 26.45 5.90 -25.51
CA ARG A 199 27.79 5.39 -25.18
C ARG A 199 27.80 4.10 -24.34
N ALA A 200 26.77 3.92 -23.50
CA ALA A 200 26.63 2.75 -22.66
C ALA A 200 26.25 1.46 -23.43
N TYR A 201 25.71 1.60 -24.66
CA TYR A 201 25.23 0.47 -25.46
C TYR A 201 26.24 -0.10 -26.45
N THR A 202 27.20 0.69 -26.91
CA THR A 202 28.10 0.31 -28.00
C THR A 202 29.12 -0.75 -27.61
N GLU A 203 29.35 -0.94 -26.32
CA GLU A 203 30.41 -1.82 -25.79
C GLU A 203 29.94 -3.21 -25.32
N LEU A 204 28.62 -3.50 -25.35
CA LEU A 204 28.06 -4.77 -24.87
C LEU A 204 27.76 -5.77 -26.03
N PRO A 205 27.82 -7.11 -25.81
CA PRO A 205 27.57 -8.09 -26.87
C PRO A 205 26.12 -8.05 -27.38
N LYS A 206 25.91 -8.38 -28.68
CA LYS A 206 24.56 -8.39 -29.30
C LYS A 206 23.65 -9.39 -28.63
N ILE A 207 22.41 -8.96 -28.36
CA ILE A 207 21.38 -9.76 -27.71
C ILE A 207 20.80 -10.75 -28.73
N LYS A 208 20.90 -12.05 -28.42
CA LYS A 208 20.44 -13.14 -29.29
C LYS A 208 18.92 -13.23 -29.40
N LYS A 209 18.44 -13.78 -30.51
CA LYS A 209 17.04 -14.17 -30.72
C LYS A 209 16.52 -14.96 -29.51
N GLY A 210 15.39 -14.62 -28.95
CA GLY A 210 14.80 -15.25 -27.78
C GLY A 210 14.94 -14.45 -26.47
N GLY A 211 15.92 -13.52 -26.38
CA GLY A 211 16.07 -12.60 -25.25
C GLY A 211 15.80 -11.14 -25.57
N ARG A 212 15.51 -10.81 -26.86
CA ARG A 212 15.37 -9.41 -27.34
C ARG A 212 14.22 -8.66 -26.69
N HIS A 213 13.04 -9.26 -26.68
CA HIS A 213 11.83 -8.70 -26.08
C HIS A 213 12.05 -8.35 -24.60
N ASP A 214 12.55 -9.31 -23.82
CA ASP A 214 12.81 -9.15 -22.41
C ASP A 214 13.91 -8.11 -22.12
N ALA A 215 14.93 -8.03 -22.96
CA ALA A 215 15.99 -7.04 -22.79
C ALA A 215 15.50 -5.61 -23.03
N ILE A 216 14.72 -5.39 -24.10
CA ILE A 216 14.12 -4.08 -24.38
C ILE A 216 13.14 -3.72 -23.29
N LEU A 217 12.27 -4.64 -22.85
CA LEU A 217 11.31 -4.43 -21.79
C LEU A 217 11.96 -3.92 -20.50
N ARG A 218 13.05 -4.54 -20.08
CA ARG A 218 13.79 -4.16 -18.86
C ARG A 218 14.46 -2.81 -19.01
N GLN A 219 15.10 -2.57 -20.13
CA GLN A 219 15.81 -1.33 -20.37
C GLN A 219 14.84 -0.15 -20.47
N VAL A 220 13.71 -0.33 -21.11
CA VAL A 220 12.62 0.64 -21.13
C VAL A 220 12.11 0.90 -19.70
N GLY A 221 11.96 -0.16 -18.88
CA GLY A 221 11.60 -0.02 -17.47
C GLY A 221 12.57 0.86 -16.69
N ALA A 222 13.88 0.65 -16.88
CA ALA A 222 14.92 1.45 -16.24
C ALA A 222 14.89 2.94 -16.69
N TRP A 223 14.66 3.20 -17.97
CA TRP A 223 14.56 4.59 -18.47
C TRP A 223 13.33 5.32 -17.96
N VAL A 224 12.19 4.63 -17.93
CA VAL A 224 10.94 5.18 -17.41
C VAL A 224 11.06 5.44 -15.90
N ALA A 225 11.69 4.55 -15.15
CA ALA A 225 11.96 4.75 -13.72
C ALA A 225 12.89 5.94 -13.45
N LYS A 226 13.78 6.27 -14.38
CA LYS A 226 14.63 7.47 -14.34
C LYS A 226 13.91 8.76 -14.77
N GLY A 227 12.63 8.67 -15.13
CA GLY A 227 11.84 9.84 -15.52
C GLY A 227 12.10 10.36 -16.93
N LEU A 228 12.68 9.55 -17.84
CA LEU A 228 12.85 9.98 -19.23
C LEU A 228 11.48 10.14 -19.91
N PRO A 229 11.32 11.17 -20.75
CA PRO A 229 10.07 11.39 -21.47
C PRO A 229 9.80 10.28 -22.50
N TYR A 230 8.52 10.03 -22.79
CA TYR A 230 8.07 8.97 -23.70
C TYR A 230 8.79 8.99 -25.06
N SER A 231 8.94 10.16 -25.66
CA SER A 231 9.63 10.33 -26.95
C SER A 231 11.09 9.90 -26.90
N GLU A 232 11.78 10.18 -25.82
CA GLU A 232 13.19 9.81 -25.64
C GLU A 232 13.34 8.32 -25.38
N VAL A 233 12.46 7.74 -24.54
CA VAL A 233 12.44 6.29 -24.31
C VAL A 233 12.13 5.52 -25.60
N MET A 234 11.21 6.01 -26.42
CA MET A 234 10.91 5.44 -27.73
C MET A 234 12.12 5.48 -28.68
N ARG A 235 12.83 6.63 -28.74
CA ARG A 235 14.04 6.80 -29.53
C ARG A 235 15.10 5.79 -29.11
N LEU A 236 15.38 5.70 -27.80
CA LEU A 236 16.37 4.80 -27.23
C LEU A 236 16.00 3.32 -27.40
N ALA A 237 14.72 2.96 -27.26
CA ALA A 237 14.26 1.59 -27.47
C ALA A 237 14.43 1.13 -28.93
N ARG A 238 14.15 2.00 -29.90
CA ARG A 238 14.38 1.77 -31.32
C ARG A 238 15.87 1.64 -31.63
N ASP A 239 16.70 2.51 -31.07
CA ASP A 239 18.14 2.47 -31.23
C ASP A 239 18.74 1.19 -30.64
N MET A 240 18.31 0.79 -29.45
CA MET A 240 18.67 -0.49 -28.85
C MET A 240 18.24 -1.67 -29.70
N ALA A 241 17.05 -1.68 -30.26
CA ALA A 241 16.57 -2.74 -31.13
C ALA A 241 17.40 -2.84 -32.40
N ALA A 242 17.73 -1.71 -33.03
CA ALA A 242 18.52 -1.66 -34.24
C ALA A 242 19.98 -2.08 -34.04
N ASN A 243 20.63 -1.57 -32.98
CA ASN A 243 22.09 -1.66 -32.82
C ASN A 243 22.54 -2.79 -31.89
N ARG A 244 21.67 -3.24 -30.97
CA ARG A 244 21.99 -4.23 -29.92
C ARG A 244 21.33 -5.59 -30.10
N CYS A 245 20.19 -5.67 -30.75
CA CYS A 245 19.49 -6.92 -30.98
C CYS A 245 19.93 -7.57 -32.31
N GLU A 246 20.09 -8.89 -32.30
CA GLU A 246 20.28 -9.62 -33.57
C GLU A 246 19.01 -9.46 -34.40
N GLN A 247 19.16 -8.89 -35.59
CA GLN A 247 18.09 -8.80 -36.59
C GLN A 247 18.23 -9.93 -37.61
N THR A 248 17.16 -10.66 -37.90
CA THR A 248 17.13 -11.66 -38.96
C THR A 248 16.05 -11.33 -39.98
N ILE A 249 16.30 -11.59 -41.26
CA ILE A 249 15.36 -11.33 -42.36
C ILE A 249 14.00 -12.05 -42.15
N ARG A 250 14.00 -13.19 -41.45
CA ARG A 250 12.79 -14.00 -41.20
C ARG A 250 12.05 -13.67 -39.90
N ASP A 251 12.62 -12.81 -39.05
CA ASP A 251 12.09 -12.47 -37.77
C ASP A 251 12.75 -11.14 -37.31
N PRO A 252 12.43 -10.02 -37.99
CA PRO A 252 12.85 -8.70 -37.51
C PRO A 252 12.12 -8.36 -36.20
N LEU A 253 12.77 -7.59 -35.34
CA LEU A 253 12.08 -6.99 -34.20
C LEU A 253 11.22 -5.88 -34.76
N ASP A 254 9.90 -6.03 -34.72
CA ASP A 254 8.96 -5.11 -35.30
C ASP A 254 8.90 -3.81 -34.49
N ASP A 255 8.79 -2.66 -35.18
CA ASP A 255 8.60 -1.35 -34.54
C ASP A 255 7.31 -1.31 -33.68
N GLN A 256 6.29 -2.07 -34.07
CA GLN A 256 5.07 -2.23 -33.32
C GLN A 256 5.32 -2.92 -31.97
N GLU A 257 6.13 -3.98 -31.94
CA GLU A 257 6.52 -4.68 -30.69
C GLU A 257 7.28 -3.74 -29.76
N ILE A 258 8.18 -2.90 -30.29
CA ILE A 258 8.92 -1.90 -29.49
C ILE A 258 7.95 -0.85 -28.91
N CYS A 259 7.02 -0.36 -29.73
CA CYS A 259 5.99 0.58 -29.31
C CYS A 259 5.13 0.01 -28.20
N ASP A 260 4.74 -1.25 -28.29
CA ASP A 260 3.89 -1.92 -27.30
C ASP A 260 4.63 -2.14 -25.98
N ILE A 261 5.91 -2.50 -26.02
CA ILE A 261 6.77 -2.58 -24.84
C ILE A 261 6.85 -1.22 -24.15
N VAL A 262 7.18 -0.16 -24.88
CA VAL A 262 7.33 1.18 -24.30
C VAL A 262 6.01 1.68 -23.72
N ARG A 263 4.91 1.54 -24.44
CA ARG A 263 3.56 1.92 -23.98
C ARG A 263 3.18 1.15 -22.70
N TRP A 264 3.43 -0.15 -22.70
CA TRP A 264 3.12 -1.00 -21.54
C TRP A 264 3.90 -0.56 -20.30
N VAL A 265 5.21 -0.30 -20.44
CA VAL A 265 6.06 0.11 -19.32
C VAL A 265 5.66 1.50 -18.81
N PHE A 266 5.42 2.47 -19.68
CA PHE A 266 4.94 3.79 -19.26
C PHE A 266 3.59 3.69 -18.53
N LYS A 267 2.67 2.87 -19.02
CA LYS A 267 1.38 2.62 -18.39
C LYS A 267 1.54 1.93 -17.03
N ALA A 268 2.43 0.95 -16.93
CA ALA A 268 2.75 0.27 -15.67
C ALA A 268 3.47 1.21 -14.68
N HIS A 269 4.39 2.04 -15.16
CA HIS A 269 5.10 3.01 -14.33
C HIS A 269 4.20 4.16 -13.87
N ALA A 270 3.36 4.70 -14.75
CA ALA A 270 2.34 5.70 -14.40
C ALA A 270 1.37 5.17 -13.34
N LYS A 271 1.06 3.87 -13.38
CA LYS A 271 0.24 3.20 -12.38
C LYS A 271 0.94 3.11 -11.01
N ASN A 272 2.26 2.91 -11.00
CA ASN A 272 3.05 2.72 -9.79
C ASN A 272 3.66 4.04 -9.26
N HIS A 273 3.81 5.07 -10.11
CA HIS A 273 4.42 6.36 -9.79
C HIS A 273 3.67 7.53 -10.45
N PRO A 274 2.45 7.83 -10.02
CA PRO A 274 1.61 8.82 -10.70
C PRO A 274 2.14 10.28 -10.69
N ALA A 275 3.12 10.59 -9.82
CA ALA A 275 3.63 11.96 -9.68
C ALA A 275 4.65 12.42 -10.75
N VAL A 276 5.33 11.48 -11.43
CA VAL A 276 6.40 11.82 -12.39
C VAL A 276 5.84 12.14 -13.79
N THR A 277 4.64 11.66 -14.10
CA THR A 277 4.04 11.72 -15.44
C THR A 277 3.29 13.02 -15.74
N ALA A 278 2.89 13.78 -14.73
CA ALA A 278 2.05 14.98 -14.92
C ALA A 278 2.79 16.20 -15.53
N SER A 279 4.12 16.25 -15.42
CA SER A 279 4.90 17.39 -15.97
C SER A 279 5.46 17.17 -17.39
N GLN A 280 5.30 15.99 -17.98
CA GLN A 280 5.95 15.62 -19.24
C GLN A 280 5.01 15.21 -20.38
N ASN A 281 3.69 15.11 -20.16
CA ASN A 281 2.71 14.72 -21.18
C ASN A 281 1.95 15.90 -21.78
N ALA A 282 2.69 16.82 -22.41
CA ALA A 282 2.12 17.66 -23.45
C ALA A 282 2.34 16.98 -24.81
N VAL A 283 1.68 15.84 -25.06
CA VAL A 283 1.58 15.23 -26.39
C VAL A 283 0.23 15.62 -26.97
N SER A 284 0.27 16.22 -28.15
CA SER A 284 -0.90 16.68 -28.90
C SER A 284 -1.90 15.53 -29.14
N ASP A 285 -3.18 15.85 -29.00
CA ASP A 285 -4.36 14.99 -29.12
C ASP A 285 -4.55 14.27 -30.49
N SER A 286 -3.58 14.33 -31.41
CA SER A 286 -3.73 13.80 -32.76
C SER A 286 -3.36 12.33 -32.95
N ASP A 287 -2.66 11.68 -31.98
CA ASP A 287 -2.20 10.29 -32.14
C ASP A 287 -2.96 9.25 -31.30
N MET A 288 -4.07 9.64 -30.68
CA MET A 288 -4.93 8.78 -29.86
C MET A 288 -6.19 8.28 -30.56
N THR A 289 -6.14 8.09 -31.86
CA THR A 289 -7.26 7.50 -32.63
C THR A 289 -7.23 5.99 -32.62
N GLY A 290 -7.55 5.38 -31.44
CA GLY A 290 -7.67 3.93 -31.35
C GLY A 290 -8.42 3.38 -30.15
N LEU A 291 -8.60 4.16 -29.09
CA LEU A 291 -9.35 3.74 -27.91
C LEU A 291 -10.15 4.92 -27.35
N LYS A 292 -11.33 5.16 -27.90
CA LYS A 292 -12.38 5.86 -27.15
C LYS A 292 -12.87 4.90 -26.06
N LEU A 293 -12.14 4.83 -24.95
CA LEU A 293 -12.78 4.57 -23.66
C LEU A 293 -13.77 5.72 -23.48
N ALA A 294 -15.05 5.38 -23.37
CA ALA A 294 -16.08 6.34 -23.01
C ALA A 294 -15.54 7.21 -21.88
N GLU A 295 -15.63 8.51 -22.04
CA GLU A 295 -15.24 9.53 -21.08
C GLU A 295 -15.80 9.15 -19.70
N ILE A 296 -14.99 8.42 -18.91
CA ILE A 296 -15.10 8.50 -17.47
C ILE A 296 -14.51 9.88 -17.20
N LYS A 297 -15.39 10.85 -17.05
CA LYS A 297 -15.01 12.19 -16.63
C LYS A 297 -14.03 12.06 -15.48
N ASP A 298 -12.94 12.78 -15.57
CA ASP A 298 -11.83 12.86 -14.61
C ASP A 298 -12.27 13.60 -13.31
N ASP A 299 -13.54 13.43 -12.92
CA ASP A 299 -14.19 14.00 -11.73
C ASP A 299 -13.53 13.53 -10.40
N LEU A 300 -12.54 12.63 -10.49
CA LEU A 300 -11.83 12.07 -9.33
C LEU A 300 -10.58 12.87 -8.93
N LEU A 301 -10.16 13.84 -9.75
CA LEU A 301 -9.00 14.69 -9.46
C LEU A 301 -9.39 15.99 -8.75
N ASP A 302 -10.69 16.25 -8.58
CA ASP A 302 -11.18 17.47 -7.94
C ASP A 302 -10.70 17.54 -6.49
N GLU A 303 -10.25 18.72 -6.09
CA GLU A 303 -10.00 19.03 -4.69
C GLU A 303 -11.29 18.89 -3.87
N TRP A 304 -11.16 18.65 -2.57
CA TRP A 304 -12.32 18.67 -1.67
C TRP A 304 -12.94 20.04 -1.67
N PRO A 305 -14.29 20.17 -1.63
CA PRO A 305 -14.96 21.46 -1.55
C PRO A 305 -14.46 22.29 -0.36
N GLU A 306 -14.07 23.52 -0.59
CA GLU A 306 -13.44 24.39 0.39
C GLU A 306 -14.30 24.56 1.66
N GLU A 307 -15.61 24.66 1.49
CA GLU A 307 -16.56 24.78 2.62
C GLU A 307 -16.60 23.55 3.53
N LEU A 308 -16.14 22.39 3.05
CA LEU A 308 -16.03 21.17 3.87
C LEU A 308 -14.69 21.10 4.59
N LEU A 309 -13.66 21.76 4.06
CA LEU A 309 -12.33 21.83 4.62
C LEU A 309 -12.21 22.88 5.74
N HIS A 310 -13.20 23.80 5.86
CA HIS A 310 -13.26 24.86 6.87
C HIS A 310 -14.55 24.77 7.71
N PRO A 311 -14.65 23.74 8.59
CA PRO A 311 -15.86 23.53 9.39
C PRO A 311 -16.10 24.60 10.47
N GLY A 312 -15.08 25.35 10.88
CA GLY A 312 -15.15 26.26 12.02
C GLY A 312 -15.15 25.56 13.39
N GLY A 313 -15.14 26.35 14.46
CA GLY A 313 -15.13 25.83 15.82
C GLY A 313 -13.89 25.06 16.22
N LEU A 314 -13.99 24.16 17.18
CA LEU A 314 -12.88 23.37 17.68
C LEU A 314 -12.29 22.43 16.59
N LEU A 315 -13.12 21.97 15.63
CA LEU A 315 -12.64 21.18 14.49
C LEU A 315 -11.63 21.98 13.65
N GLU A 316 -11.91 23.26 13.40
CA GLU A 316 -11.02 24.17 12.68
C GLU A 316 -9.71 24.36 13.45
N GLU A 317 -9.77 24.69 14.75
CA GLU A 317 -8.59 24.90 15.57
C GLU A 317 -7.67 23.67 15.61
N ILE A 318 -8.23 22.46 15.69
CA ILE A 318 -7.45 21.20 15.67
C ILE A 318 -6.82 20.98 14.30
N ALA A 319 -7.56 21.24 13.21
CA ALA A 319 -7.05 21.08 11.86
C ALA A 319 -5.93 22.07 11.56
N ASP A 320 -6.09 23.35 11.95
CA ASP A 320 -5.07 24.40 11.83
C ASP A 320 -3.81 24.02 12.61
N TYR A 321 -3.97 23.58 13.87
CA TYR A 321 -2.85 23.10 14.66
C TYR A 321 -2.14 21.92 14.00
N THR A 322 -2.89 20.97 13.44
CA THR A 322 -2.33 19.82 12.73
C THR A 322 -1.49 20.26 11.54
N GLU A 323 -1.96 21.23 10.75
CA GLU A 323 -1.22 21.73 9.58
C GLU A 323 0.03 22.50 9.99
N ILE A 324 -0.08 23.44 10.94
CA ILE A 324 1.07 24.27 11.35
C ILE A 324 2.13 23.49 12.12
N SER A 325 1.75 22.42 12.82
CA SER A 325 2.66 21.58 13.61
C SER A 325 3.26 20.41 12.84
N SER A 326 3.07 20.35 11.53
CA SER A 326 3.61 19.31 10.67
C SER A 326 4.37 19.89 9.47
N THR A 327 5.40 19.18 9.02
CA THR A 327 6.16 19.59 7.82
C THR A 327 5.30 19.49 6.56
N ARG A 328 4.35 18.56 6.54
CA ARG A 328 3.42 18.34 5.44
C ARG A 328 2.14 17.66 5.94
N THR A 329 0.98 18.12 5.48
CA THR A 329 -0.29 17.40 5.58
C THR A 329 -1.28 17.93 4.56
N GLU A 330 -2.28 17.11 4.25
CA GLU A 330 -3.45 17.52 3.48
C GLU A 330 -4.55 17.96 4.43
N ARG A 331 -5.25 19.08 4.10
CA ARG A 331 -6.30 19.63 4.96
C ARG A 331 -7.37 18.61 5.33
N ILE A 332 -7.78 17.76 4.38
CA ILE A 332 -8.78 16.71 4.63
C ILE A 332 -8.32 15.70 5.68
N PHE A 333 -7.02 15.39 5.75
CA PHE A 333 -6.49 14.50 6.78
C PHE A 333 -6.51 15.17 8.15
N ALA A 334 -6.20 16.47 8.20
CA ALA A 334 -6.27 17.25 9.43
C ALA A 334 -7.72 17.31 9.95
N ILE A 335 -8.71 17.50 9.06
CA ILE A 335 -10.15 17.45 9.41
C ILE A 335 -10.54 16.04 9.88
N GLY A 336 -10.08 14.97 9.22
CA GLY A 336 -10.31 13.59 9.67
C GLY A 336 -9.80 13.34 11.09
N GLY A 337 -8.60 13.85 11.40
CA GLY A 337 -8.04 13.83 12.76
C GLY A 337 -8.88 14.61 13.77
N ALA A 338 -9.33 15.81 13.40
CA ALA A 338 -10.17 16.67 14.24
C ALA A 338 -11.53 16.00 14.55
N LEU A 339 -12.19 15.44 13.52
CA LEU A 339 -13.45 14.70 13.67
C LEU A 339 -13.29 13.52 14.62
N SER A 340 -12.23 12.76 14.47
CA SER A 340 -11.97 11.61 15.33
C SER A 340 -11.68 12.00 16.78
N LEU A 341 -10.88 13.05 17.00
CA LEU A 341 -10.56 13.53 18.33
C LEU A 341 -11.80 14.06 19.06
N VAL A 342 -12.53 14.99 18.44
CA VAL A 342 -13.75 15.57 19.04
C VAL A 342 -14.81 14.48 19.25
N GLY A 343 -15.00 13.60 18.26
CA GLY A 343 -15.92 12.47 18.37
C GLY A 343 -15.58 11.52 19.52
N SER A 344 -14.29 11.23 19.73
CA SER A 344 -13.82 10.36 20.82
C SER A 344 -13.99 11.01 22.20
N VAL A 345 -13.67 12.31 22.30
CA VAL A 345 -13.80 13.09 23.55
C VAL A 345 -15.26 13.18 24.00
N CYS A 346 -16.18 13.39 23.05
CA CYS A 346 -17.61 13.52 23.34
C CYS A 346 -18.32 12.18 23.53
N SER A 347 -17.68 11.07 23.17
CA SER A 347 -18.32 9.76 23.10
C SER A 347 -18.83 9.28 24.48
N LEU A 348 -20.06 8.78 24.51
CA LEU A 348 -20.80 8.41 25.73
C LEU A 348 -21.05 9.55 26.69
N ARG A 349 -20.75 10.82 26.32
CA ARG A 349 -21.11 12.03 27.09
C ARG A 349 -22.38 12.66 26.54
N VAL A 350 -22.49 12.63 25.21
CA VAL A 350 -23.66 13.10 24.48
C VAL A 350 -24.14 12.08 23.47
N MET A 351 -25.43 12.09 23.22
CA MET A 351 -26.10 11.33 22.16
C MET A 351 -27.11 12.21 21.45
N ASN A 352 -27.52 11.81 20.26
CA ASN A 352 -28.70 12.39 19.62
C ASN A 352 -30.00 11.66 20.03
N THR A 353 -31.13 12.15 19.55
CA THR A 353 -32.44 11.50 19.75
C THR A 353 -32.58 10.11 19.23
N SER A 354 -31.71 9.69 18.28
CA SER A 354 -31.62 8.31 17.77
C SER A 354 -30.66 7.42 18.58
N ARG A 355 -30.19 7.89 19.74
CA ARG A 355 -29.22 7.22 20.63
C ARG A 355 -27.90 6.85 19.97
N LEU A 356 -27.49 7.59 18.92
CA LEU A 356 -26.18 7.45 18.30
C LEU A 356 -25.16 8.28 19.06
N THR A 357 -24.00 7.68 19.30
CA THR A 357 -22.82 8.33 19.91
C THR A 357 -21.96 9.02 18.85
N THR A 358 -20.89 9.69 19.27
CA THR A 358 -20.00 10.47 18.38
C THR A 358 -18.78 9.71 17.87
N ASN A 359 -18.60 8.45 18.25
CA ASN A 359 -17.46 7.64 17.80
C ASN A 359 -17.53 7.35 16.30
N GLU A 360 -16.36 7.39 15.61
CA GLU A 360 -16.27 7.09 14.18
C GLU A 360 -15.02 6.26 13.87
N PHE A 361 -15.08 5.49 12.78
CA PHE A 361 -13.94 4.88 12.14
C PHE A 361 -13.58 5.71 10.91
N ILE A 362 -12.35 6.21 10.85
CA ILE A 362 -11.87 7.09 9.78
C ILE A 362 -10.65 6.45 9.11
N LEU A 363 -10.67 6.34 7.79
CA LEU A 363 -9.54 5.87 7.00
C LEU A 363 -8.97 7.04 6.20
N LEU A 364 -7.73 7.42 6.50
CA LEU A 364 -7.00 8.46 5.80
C LEU A 364 -6.19 7.81 4.67
N VAL A 365 -6.57 8.08 3.43
CA VAL A 365 -6.02 7.43 2.25
C VAL A 365 -5.32 8.47 1.38
N GLY A 366 -4.02 8.28 1.19
CA GLY A 366 -3.22 9.20 0.39
C GLY A 366 -1.91 8.60 -0.03
N ARG A 367 -1.22 9.27 -0.96
CA ARG A 367 0.09 8.84 -1.46
C ARG A 367 1.10 8.69 -0.32
N SER A 368 2.16 7.94 -0.56
CA SER A 368 3.30 7.94 0.36
C SER A 368 3.79 9.36 0.56
N SER A 369 4.20 9.71 1.78
CA SER A 369 4.68 11.06 2.15
C SER A 369 3.67 12.20 1.95
N SER A 370 2.35 11.93 1.89
CA SER A 370 1.30 12.97 1.85
C SER A 370 1.03 13.63 3.21
N GLY A 371 1.74 13.23 4.26
CA GLY A 371 1.55 13.76 5.62
C GLY A 371 0.31 13.20 6.34
N LYS A 372 -0.18 12.04 5.92
CA LYS A 372 -1.33 11.36 6.55
C LYS A 372 -1.07 10.94 8.01
N ASP A 373 0.19 10.91 8.48
CA ASP A 373 0.57 10.67 9.87
C ASP A 373 0.51 11.93 10.76
N ALA A 374 0.42 13.11 10.18
CA ALA A 374 0.35 14.38 10.91
C ALA A 374 -0.82 14.42 11.91
N PRO A 375 -2.06 14.02 11.57
CA PRO A 375 -3.17 13.99 12.52
C PRO A 375 -2.89 13.12 13.74
N ARG A 376 -2.25 11.96 13.55
CA ARG A 376 -1.87 11.07 14.66
C ARG A 376 -0.95 11.77 15.66
N LYS A 377 0.09 12.43 15.15
CA LYS A 377 1.05 13.17 15.99
C LYS A 377 0.37 14.34 16.72
N ALA A 378 -0.48 15.10 16.04
CA ALA A 378 -1.23 16.21 16.61
C ALA A 378 -2.19 15.73 17.72
N ILE A 379 -2.97 14.69 17.48
CA ILE A 379 -3.90 14.11 18.47
C ILE A 379 -3.14 13.70 19.73
N ILE A 380 -2.04 12.96 19.61
CA ILE A 380 -1.25 12.51 20.77
C ILE A 380 -0.73 13.72 21.59
N ARG A 381 -0.26 14.77 20.91
CA ARG A 381 0.21 15.99 21.58
C ARG A 381 -0.93 16.71 22.31
N ILE A 382 -2.10 16.86 21.68
CA ILE A 382 -3.28 17.49 22.25
C ILE A 382 -3.77 16.71 23.48
N LEU A 383 -3.91 15.39 23.38
CA LEU A 383 -4.34 14.54 24.49
C LEU A 383 -3.41 14.66 25.70
N LYS A 384 -2.09 14.66 25.47
CA LYS A 384 -1.09 14.86 26.54
C LYS A 384 -1.14 16.24 27.15
N ALA A 385 -1.32 17.29 26.35
CA ALA A 385 -1.37 18.67 26.82
C ALA A 385 -2.68 18.98 27.58
N ALA A 386 -3.78 18.36 27.14
CA ALA A 386 -5.08 18.55 27.82
C ALA A 386 -5.17 17.84 29.17
N SER A 387 -4.37 16.80 29.40
CA SER A 387 -4.30 16.03 30.67
C SER A 387 -5.67 15.53 31.18
N ASN A 388 -5.91 15.45 32.49
CA ASN A 388 -7.18 15.03 33.11
C ASN A 388 -7.68 13.63 32.69
N GLY A 389 -6.76 12.68 32.45
CA GLY A 389 -7.11 11.32 32.01
C GLY A 389 -7.42 11.20 30.53
N LEU A 390 -7.34 12.30 29.75
CA LEU A 390 -7.51 12.30 28.31
C LEU A 390 -6.40 11.49 27.59
N GLU A 391 -5.21 11.42 28.18
CA GLU A 391 -4.11 10.59 27.68
C GLU A 391 -4.48 9.09 27.61
N ASN A 392 -5.37 8.62 28.49
CA ASN A 392 -5.87 7.25 28.51
C ASN A 392 -6.84 6.92 27.35
N LEU A 393 -7.26 7.94 26.61
CA LEU A 393 -8.07 7.73 25.40
C LEU A 393 -7.25 7.13 24.25
N TYR A 394 -5.93 7.32 24.26
CA TYR A 394 -5.04 6.79 23.21
C TYR A 394 -4.83 5.28 23.35
N GLY A 395 -5.49 4.48 22.51
CA GLY A 395 -5.46 3.02 22.53
C GLY A 395 -4.23 2.39 21.87
N GLY A 396 -3.36 3.21 21.26
CA GLY A 396 -2.16 2.72 20.59
C GLY A 396 -2.19 2.84 19.07
N SER A 397 -1.04 2.51 18.44
CA SER A 397 -0.83 2.57 16.99
C SER A 397 -0.80 1.21 16.30
N ASP A 398 -0.80 0.12 17.04
CA ASP A 398 -0.88 -1.24 16.53
C ASP A 398 -1.77 -2.12 17.45
N VAL A 399 -2.34 -3.16 16.85
CA VAL A 399 -3.23 -4.10 17.55
C VAL A 399 -2.83 -5.53 17.16
N SER A 400 -2.38 -6.29 18.14
CA SER A 400 -1.87 -7.66 17.94
C SER A 400 -2.97 -8.71 17.73
N SER A 401 -4.15 -8.52 18.35
CA SER A 401 -5.28 -9.45 18.26
C SER A 401 -6.60 -8.75 18.63
N ASP A 402 -7.72 -9.38 18.31
CA ASP A 402 -9.05 -8.92 18.74
C ASP A 402 -9.18 -8.88 20.28
N THR A 403 -8.59 -9.84 20.95
CA THR A 403 -8.56 -9.89 22.42
C THR A 403 -7.79 -8.74 23.03
N SER A 404 -6.74 -8.23 22.37
CA SER A 404 -5.97 -7.08 22.87
C SER A 404 -6.81 -5.80 22.91
N ILE A 405 -7.70 -5.57 21.94
CA ILE A 405 -8.67 -4.46 21.95
C ILE A 405 -9.61 -4.56 23.18
N LEU A 406 -10.18 -5.75 23.37
CA LEU A 406 -11.12 -5.97 24.47
C LEU A 406 -10.44 -5.86 25.83
N THR A 407 -9.24 -6.38 25.98
CA THR A 407 -8.46 -6.28 27.21
C THR A 407 -8.11 -4.83 27.51
N TYR A 408 -7.74 -4.04 26.48
CA TYR A 408 -7.49 -2.61 26.64
C TYR A 408 -8.74 -1.89 27.15
N LEU A 409 -9.89 -2.07 26.48
CA LEU A 409 -11.16 -1.45 26.87
C LEU A 409 -11.62 -1.86 28.27
N LYS A 410 -11.37 -3.10 28.71
CA LYS A 410 -11.66 -3.59 30.06
C LYS A 410 -10.73 -2.95 31.10
N ARG A 411 -9.44 -2.81 30.77
CA ARG A 411 -8.41 -2.27 31.66
C ARG A 411 -8.56 -0.77 31.88
N GLU A 412 -8.87 -0.03 30.79
CA GLU A 412 -9.04 1.41 30.86
C GLU A 412 -10.40 1.75 31.51
N LYS A 413 -10.33 2.39 32.62
CA LYS A 413 -11.49 2.67 33.48
C LYS A 413 -12.61 3.46 32.80
N CYS A 414 -12.30 4.24 31.76
CA CYS A 414 -13.30 4.98 31.00
C CYS A 414 -13.99 4.16 29.91
N HIS A 415 -13.53 2.93 29.63
CA HIS A 415 -14.04 2.04 28.57
C HIS A 415 -14.15 2.73 27.19
N ARG A 416 -13.34 3.77 26.96
CA ARG A 416 -13.26 4.54 25.71
C ARG A 416 -11.86 4.38 25.13
N ALA A 417 -11.77 4.23 23.82
CA ALA A 417 -10.47 4.12 23.14
C ALA A 417 -10.50 4.81 21.76
N LEU A 418 -9.39 5.47 21.44
CA LEU A 418 -9.06 5.95 20.11
C LEU A 418 -7.80 5.25 19.65
N PHE A 419 -7.93 4.33 18.69
CA PHE A 419 -6.79 3.68 18.03
C PHE A 419 -6.35 4.50 16.83
N LEU A 420 -5.04 4.69 16.68
CA LEU A 420 -4.42 5.47 15.62
C LEU A 420 -3.49 4.55 14.81
N LEU A 421 -4.08 3.68 13.97
CA LEU A 421 -3.38 2.60 13.27
C LEU A 421 -2.61 3.13 12.07
N ASP A 422 -1.34 2.78 12.00
CA ASP A 422 -0.51 3.00 10.82
C ASP A 422 -0.63 1.80 9.85
N GLU A 423 -0.37 2.02 8.56
CA GLU A 423 -0.38 0.98 7.51
C GLU A 423 -1.57 0.02 7.55
N VAL A 424 -2.77 0.55 7.75
CA VAL A 424 -3.99 -0.25 7.95
C VAL A 424 -4.28 -1.20 6.77
N GLY A 425 -3.75 -0.96 5.57
CA GLY A 425 -3.85 -1.87 4.44
C GLY A 425 -3.16 -3.20 4.70
N GLN A 426 -1.95 -3.18 5.27
CA GLN A 426 -1.24 -4.40 5.69
C GLN A 426 -1.96 -5.10 6.84
N PHE A 427 -2.44 -4.33 7.80
CA PHE A 427 -3.25 -4.83 8.90
C PHE A 427 -4.47 -5.64 8.41
N PHE A 428 -5.21 -5.14 7.39
CA PHE A 428 -6.34 -5.87 6.80
C PHE A 428 -5.90 -7.10 5.99
N LYS A 429 -4.75 -7.06 5.32
CA LYS A 429 -4.19 -8.25 4.66
C LYS A 429 -3.90 -9.37 5.68
N MET A 430 -3.30 -9.02 6.82
CA MET A 430 -3.04 -9.98 7.91
C MET A 430 -4.33 -10.51 8.54
N ALA A 431 -5.37 -9.68 8.65
CA ALA A 431 -6.67 -10.08 9.18
C ALA A 431 -7.42 -11.08 8.29
N LYS A 432 -7.07 -11.17 6.99
CA LYS A 432 -7.61 -12.19 6.06
C LYS A 432 -6.96 -13.56 6.22
N ASN A 433 -5.81 -13.66 6.85
CA ASN A 433 -5.12 -14.93 7.04
C ASN A 433 -5.74 -15.67 8.25
N PRO A 434 -6.38 -16.85 8.06
CA PRO A 434 -7.02 -17.59 9.16
C PRO A 434 -6.05 -18.01 10.28
N ASN A 435 -4.77 -18.13 9.96
CA ASN A 435 -3.73 -18.51 10.92
C ASN A 435 -3.13 -17.30 11.67
N SER A 436 -3.53 -16.09 11.31
CA SER A 436 -3.05 -14.87 11.99
C SER A 436 -3.82 -14.66 13.31
N PRO A 437 -3.16 -14.22 14.38
CA PRO A 437 -3.84 -13.74 15.59
C PRO A 437 -4.82 -12.58 15.33
N ARG A 438 -4.68 -11.93 14.17
CA ARG A 438 -5.51 -10.80 13.72
C ARG A 438 -6.76 -11.22 12.93
N CYS A 439 -6.97 -12.50 12.64
CA CYS A 439 -8.05 -12.97 11.76
C CYS A 439 -9.47 -12.53 12.16
N ASN A 440 -9.73 -12.31 13.45
CA ASN A 440 -11.04 -11.89 13.96
C ASN A 440 -11.17 -10.36 14.18
N ILE A 441 -10.11 -9.59 13.96
CA ILE A 441 -10.10 -8.16 14.32
C ILE A 441 -11.16 -7.37 13.56
N ILE A 442 -11.30 -7.57 12.25
CA ILE A 442 -12.31 -6.85 11.44
C ILE A 442 -13.72 -7.15 11.94
N LYS A 443 -14.01 -8.41 12.26
CA LYS A 443 -15.29 -8.82 12.84
C LYS A 443 -15.53 -8.11 14.18
N THR A 444 -14.56 -8.16 15.07
CA THR A 444 -14.64 -7.52 16.40
C THR A 444 -14.81 -6.00 16.29
N LEU A 445 -14.04 -5.31 15.44
CA LEU A 445 -14.24 -3.87 15.18
C LEU A 445 -15.65 -3.57 14.68
N THR A 446 -16.15 -4.38 13.73
CA THR A 446 -17.50 -4.23 13.18
C THR A 446 -18.58 -4.38 14.25
N GLU A 447 -18.42 -5.33 15.17
CA GLU A 447 -19.32 -5.57 16.28
C GLU A 447 -19.28 -4.43 17.32
N LEU A 448 -18.09 -3.94 17.66
CA LEU A 448 -17.89 -2.93 18.70
C LEU A 448 -18.36 -1.53 18.27
N TYR A 449 -18.46 -1.24 16.97
CA TYR A 449 -18.80 0.10 16.46
C TYR A 449 -20.10 0.68 17.01
N HIS A 450 -21.11 -0.16 17.26
CA HIS A 450 -22.44 0.26 17.73
C HIS A 450 -22.77 -0.14 19.18
N LYS A 451 -21.81 -0.76 19.89
CA LYS A 451 -22.14 -1.32 21.22
C LYS A 451 -22.50 -0.27 22.26
N GLY A 452 -21.81 0.84 22.31
CA GLY A 452 -22.17 1.96 23.19
C GLY A 452 -22.47 1.51 24.63
N LEU A 453 -23.68 1.80 25.07
CA LEU A 453 -24.19 1.44 26.41
C LEU A 453 -24.57 -0.04 26.56
N ASP A 454 -24.73 -0.78 25.44
CA ASP A 454 -25.07 -2.22 25.51
C ASP A 454 -23.89 -3.08 25.97
N GLY A 455 -22.67 -2.52 25.93
CA GLY A 455 -21.46 -3.23 26.32
C GLY A 455 -21.12 -4.41 25.41
N HIS A 456 -20.14 -5.20 25.83
CA HIS A 456 -19.69 -6.39 25.09
C HIS A 456 -19.26 -7.49 26.04
N ILE A 457 -19.61 -8.73 25.70
CA ILE A 457 -19.19 -9.92 26.46
C ILE A 457 -18.53 -10.90 25.48
N LYS A 458 -17.28 -11.21 25.73
CA LYS A 458 -16.57 -12.31 25.05
C LYS A 458 -16.42 -13.47 26.02
N ARG A 459 -17.05 -14.58 25.69
CA ARG A 459 -17.02 -15.80 26.52
C ARG A 459 -15.90 -16.72 26.08
N TYR A 460 -15.29 -17.38 27.06
CA TYR A 460 -14.24 -18.38 26.88
C TYR A 460 -14.69 -19.71 27.45
N ALA A 461 -13.99 -20.79 27.13
CA ALA A 461 -14.26 -22.13 27.66
C ALA A 461 -14.11 -22.18 29.19
N ASN A 462 -13.15 -21.43 29.76
CA ASN A 462 -13.09 -21.16 31.19
C ASN A 462 -13.77 -19.83 31.47
N PRO A 463 -14.92 -19.82 32.22
CA PRO A 463 -15.66 -18.59 32.52
C PRO A 463 -14.88 -17.53 33.30
N GLU A 464 -13.83 -17.91 34.04
CA GLU A 464 -12.97 -16.96 34.76
C GLU A 464 -12.20 -16.02 33.79
N ASN A 465 -12.02 -16.46 32.54
CA ASN A 465 -11.38 -15.66 31.50
C ASN A 465 -12.36 -14.78 30.71
N ASP A 466 -13.65 -14.80 31.03
CA ASP A 466 -14.65 -13.99 30.34
C ASP A 466 -14.31 -12.50 30.40
N LEU A 467 -14.36 -11.87 29.24
CA LEU A 467 -14.19 -10.43 29.12
C LEU A 467 -15.55 -9.76 29.08
N VAL A 468 -15.93 -9.13 30.20
CA VAL A 468 -17.16 -8.33 30.31
C VAL A 468 -16.79 -6.87 30.31
N ILE A 469 -17.33 -6.10 29.36
CA ILE A 469 -17.17 -4.66 29.24
C ILE A 469 -18.58 -4.06 29.29
N PRO A 470 -18.96 -3.39 30.39
CA PRO A 470 -20.37 -3.02 30.64
C PRO A 470 -20.89 -1.92 29.70
N TRP A 471 -20.03 -1.05 29.23
CA TRP A 471 -20.23 -0.05 28.16
C TRP A 471 -18.91 0.20 27.47
N LEU A 472 -18.94 0.67 26.25
CA LEU A 472 -17.70 0.98 25.53
C LEU A 472 -17.92 2.00 24.43
N SER A 473 -16.87 2.71 24.10
CA SER A 473 -16.78 3.47 22.87
C SER A 473 -15.43 3.29 22.21
N LEU A 474 -15.46 2.94 20.94
CA LEU A 474 -14.29 2.70 20.13
C LEU A 474 -14.29 3.63 18.92
N SER A 475 -13.26 4.45 18.81
CA SER A 475 -12.94 5.23 17.61
C SER A 475 -11.64 4.73 17.00
N LEU A 476 -11.48 4.91 15.70
CA LEU A 476 -10.33 4.44 14.96
C LEU A 476 -9.94 5.42 13.86
N ILE A 477 -8.66 5.75 13.78
CA ILE A 477 -8.05 6.30 12.56
C ILE A 477 -7.11 5.25 11.99
N GLY A 478 -7.32 4.90 10.72
CA GLY A 478 -6.40 4.05 9.95
C GLY A 478 -5.75 4.85 8.82
N MET A 479 -4.44 4.73 8.66
CA MET A 479 -3.70 5.39 7.60
C MET A 479 -3.22 4.39 6.58
N SER A 480 -3.38 4.67 5.27
CA SER A 480 -2.92 3.78 4.21
C SER A 480 -2.63 4.51 2.91
N VAL A 481 -1.98 3.80 1.99
CA VAL A 481 -1.89 4.21 0.59
C VAL A 481 -2.98 3.51 -0.23
N PRO A 482 -3.50 4.13 -1.32
CA PRO A 482 -4.56 3.53 -2.14
C PRO A 482 -4.20 2.14 -2.66
N SER A 483 -2.94 1.94 -3.10
CA SER A 483 -2.44 0.67 -3.63
C SER A 483 -2.43 -0.49 -2.63
N GLU A 484 -2.45 -0.19 -1.32
CA GLU A 484 -2.48 -1.18 -0.25
C GLU A 484 -3.88 -1.39 0.31
N LEU A 485 -4.63 -0.28 0.50
CA LEU A 485 -5.95 -0.32 1.09
C LEU A 485 -6.94 -1.08 0.21
N TRP A 486 -7.12 -0.63 -1.03
CA TRP A 486 -8.18 -1.14 -1.89
C TRP A 486 -8.03 -2.63 -2.21
N PRO A 487 -6.84 -3.18 -2.56
CA PRO A 487 -6.66 -4.62 -2.72
C PRO A 487 -6.87 -5.41 -1.42
N SER A 488 -6.57 -4.81 -0.27
CA SER A 488 -6.80 -5.47 1.03
C SER A 488 -8.29 -5.58 1.37
N LEU A 489 -9.13 -4.73 0.80
CA LEU A 489 -10.57 -4.71 1.00
C LEU A 489 -11.33 -5.48 -0.09
N SER A 490 -10.69 -5.95 -1.15
CA SER A 490 -11.30 -6.78 -2.19
C SER A 490 -11.56 -8.20 -1.68
N GLY A 491 -12.76 -8.71 -1.90
CA GLY A 491 -13.17 -10.10 -1.66
C GLY A 491 -13.75 -10.39 -0.28
N GLY A 492 -15.07 -10.45 -0.19
CA GLY A 492 -15.83 -11.07 0.89
C GLY A 492 -16.80 -10.14 1.63
N GLU A 493 -17.90 -10.71 2.09
CA GLU A 493 -19.00 -10.04 2.79
C GLU A 493 -18.57 -9.30 4.07
N THR A 494 -17.52 -9.79 4.75
CA THR A 494 -16.99 -9.20 5.99
C THR A 494 -16.43 -7.79 5.75
N VAL A 495 -15.82 -7.56 4.61
CA VAL A 495 -15.19 -6.29 4.25
C VAL A 495 -16.25 -5.23 3.97
N ASN A 496 -17.31 -5.58 3.26
CA ASN A 496 -18.39 -4.65 2.94
C ASN A 496 -19.06 -4.10 4.21
N GLY A 497 -19.31 -4.93 5.21
CA GLY A 497 -19.88 -4.52 6.49
C GLY A 497 -18.97 -3.62 7.31
N PHE A 498 -17.67 -3.81 7.27
CA PHE A 498 -16.70 -2.95 7.96
C PHE A 498 -16.52 -1.63 7.23
N LEU A 499 -16.28 -1.68 5.90
CA LEU A 499 -16.03 -0.47 5.10
C LEU A 499 -17.20 0.52 5.16
N SER A 500 -18.44 0.03 5.17
CA SER A 500 -19.62 0.90 5.30
C SER A 500 -19.72 1.63 6.66
N ARG A 501 -18.93 1.21 7.65
CA ARG A 501 -18.78 1.89 8.95
C ARG A 501 -17.60 2.86 8.99
N CYS A 502 -16.83 2.96 7.92
CA CYS A 502 -15.67 3.81 7.84
C CYS A 502 -15.95 5.05 6.99
N LEU A 503 -15.54 6.21 7.47
CA LEU A 503 -15.41 7.42 6.67
C LEU A 503 -14.06 7.34 5.94
N VAL A 504 -14.06 7.10 4.63
CA VAL A 504 -12.83 7.04 3.83
C VAL A 504 -12.53 8.43 3.29
N LEU A 505 -11.50 9.06 3.83
CA LEU A 505 -11.06 10.39 3.43
C LEU A 505 -9.83 10.25 2.54
N GLU A 506 -10.07 10.25 1.23
CA GLU A 506 -9.02 10.09 0.23
C GLU A 506 -8.59 11.45 -0.31
N SER A 507 -7.27 11.68 -0.39
CA SER A 507 -6.66 12.79 -1.11
C SER A 507 -5.81 12.26 -2.26
N ARG A 508 -6.04 12.81 -3.46
CA ARG A 508 -5.29 12.56 -4.69
C ARG A 508 -4.49 13.78 -5.14
N SER A 509 -4.51 14.86 -4.34
CA SER A 509 -3.84 16.12 -4.70
C SER A 509 -2.36 15.91 -5.00
N ALA A 510 -1.82 16.81 -5.84
CA ALA A 510 -0.40 16.86 -6.14
C ALA A 510 0.40 17.17 -4.87
N TYR A 511 1.67 16.73 -4.82
CA TYR A 511 2.53 17.03 -3.68
C TYR A 511 2.65 18.54 -3.46
N LYS A 512 2.28 19.00 -2.26
CA LYS A 512 2.63 20.34 -1.78
C LYS A 512 4.05 20.33 -1.24
N TYR A 513 4.77 21.44 -1.36
CA TYR A 513 6.10 21.58 -0.76
C TYR A 513 6.01 21.41 0.76
N SER A 514 6.98 20.68 1.35
CA SER A 514 7.09 20.56 2.80
C SER A 514 7.62 21.86 3.40
N ARG A 515 7.18 22.19 4.61
CA ARG A 515 7.76 23.27 5.42
C ARG A 515 9.13 22.86 5.96
N CYS A 516 9.95 23.82 6.35
CA CYS A 516 11.22 23.56 7.04
C CYS A 516 10.95 22.93 8.43
N GLU A 517 11.82 22.00 8.87
CA GLU A 517 11.64 21.30 10.14
C GLU A 517 11.69 22.23 11.36
N ASP A 518 12.44 23.31 11.28
CA ASP A 518 12.56 24.32 12.36
C ASP A 518 11.23 25.06 12.64
N GLU A 519 10.24 25.00 11.74
CA GLU A 519 8.93 25.64 11.88
C GLU A 519 7.91 24.78 12.61
N VAL A 520 8.26 23.56 13.01
CA VAL A 520 7.31 22.56 13.54
C VAL A 520 7.11 22.59 15.05
N SER A 521 7.94 23.37 15.79
CA SER A 521 7.85 23.51 17.24
C SER A 521 6.83 24.57 17.65
N ILE A 522 5.54 24.31 17.42
CA ILE A 522 4.46 25.25 17.73
C ILE A 522 3.73 24.81 18.98
N GLU A 523 3.55 25.75 19.93
CA GLU A 523 2.73 25.53 21.12
C GLU A 523 1.26 25.35 20.75
N ILE A 524 0.58 24.45 21.48
CA ILE A 524 -0.86 24.23 21.32
C ILE A 524 -1.61 25.43 21.90
N GLY A 525 -2.52 26.00 21.13
CA GLY A 525 -3.34 27.13 21.57
C GLY A 525 -4.13 26.84 22.86
N LYS A 526 -4.14 27.77 23.79
CA LYS A 526 -4.89 27.62 25.07
C LYS A 526 -6.40 27.45 24.87
N SER A 527 -6.98 28.08 23.83
CA SER A 527 -8.38 27.89 23.41
C SER A 527 -8.69 26.46 23.03
N LEU A 528 -7.84 25.85 22.21
CA LEU A 528 -7.96 24.47 21.78
C LEU A 528 -7.93 23.50 22.95
N ILE A 529 -6.92 23.62 23.83
CA ILE A 529 -6.83 22.78 25.04
C ILE A 529 -8.06 22.92 25.93
N LYS A 530 -8.48 24.17 26.19
CA LYS A 530 -9.68 24.46 26.99
C LYS A 530 -10.94 23.88 26.36
N GLY A 531 -11.10 24.00 25.02
CA GLY A 531 -12.23 23.42 24.30
C GLY A 531 -12.29 21.90 24.44
N VAL A 532 -11.17 21.19 24.26
CA VAL A 532 -11.11 19.75 24.48
C VAL A 532 -11.42 19.35 25.92
N GLN A 533 -10.87 20.07 26.90
CA GLN A 533 -11.14 19.85 28.32
C GLN A 533 -12.61 20.09 28.69
N THR A 534 -13.22 21.15 28.15
CA THR A 534 -14.66 21.45 28.38
C THR A 534 -15.54 20.29 27.92
N LEU A 535 -15.28 19.78 26.71
CA LEU A 535 -16.05 18.64 26.19
C LEU A 535 -15.81 17.35 26.98
N TRP A 536 -14.57 17.13 27.44
CA TRP A 536 -14.22 15.92 28.21
C TRP A 536 -14.84 15.95 29.63
N THR A 537 -15.00 17.09 30.25
CA THR A 537 -15.48 17.21 31.62
C THR A 537 -17.02 17.33 31.74
N ILE A 538 -17.77 17.13 30.65
CA ILE A 538 -19.24 16.99 30.73
C ILE A 538 -19.56 15.79 31.63
N ASP A 539 -20.28 16.04 32.72
CA ASP A 539 -20.63 15.02 33.70
C ASP A 539 -21.73 14.09 33.18
N THR A 540 -21.52 12.82 33.27
CA THR A 540 -22.46 11.75 32.86
C THR A 540 -22.94 10.91 34.04
N GLY A 541 -22.53 11.27 35.26
CA GLY A 541 -22.84 10.50 36.47
C GLY A 541 -22.19 9.11 36.52
N GLU A 542 -21.25 8.79 35.59
CA GLU A 542 -20.53 7.51 35.60
C GLU A 542 -19.69 7.40 36.88
N LYS A 543 -19.71 6.22 37.49
CA LYS A 543 -18.83 5.89 38.63
C LYS A 543 -18.12 4.61 38.34
N GLU A 544 -16.81 4.64 38.52
CA GLU A 544 -15.97 3.45 38.40
C GLU A 544 -16.14 2.57 39.66
N GLY A 545 -16.15 1.25 39.42
CA GLY A 545 -15.99 0.32 40.52
C GLY A 545 -14.56 0.39 41.06
N SER A 546 -14.38 0.45 42.37
CA SER A 546 -13.03 0.40 42.95
C SER A 546 -12.52 -1.04 42.98
N ASP A 547 -11.35 -1.28 42.46
CA ASP A 547 -10.65 -2.58 42.54
C ASP A 547 -10.10 -2.88 43.95
N LYS A 548 -10.28 -1.95 44.93
CA LYS A 548 -9.89 -2.15 46.31
C LYS A 548 -11.10 -2.37 47.17
N PRO A 549 -11.25 -3.51 47.82
CA PRO A 549 -12.26 -3.71 48.86
C PRO A 549 -11.94 -2.76 50.04
N GLU A 550 -12.82 -1.77 50.31
CA GLU A 550 -12.68 -0.93 51.50
C GLU A 550 -13.10 -1.59 52.81
N SER A 551 -13.55 -2.83 52.77
CA SER A 551 -13.72 -3.69 53.95
C SER A 551 -13.93 -5.13 53.54
N SER A 552 -13.11 -6.04 54.02
CA SER A 552 -13.28 -7.45 53.89
C SER A 552 -14.51 -7.92 54.69
N ASN A 553 -15.60 -8.20 53.97
CA ASN A 553 -16.55 -9.21 54.47
C ASN A 553 -16.02 -10.59 54.13
N GLU A 554 -16.20 -11.56 54.99
CA GLU A 554 -15.60 -12.89 55.00
C GLU A 554 -15.84 -13.75 53.72
N ASN A 555 -16.51 -13.20 52.68
CA ASN A 555 -16.80 -13.86 51.41
C ASN A 555 -16.19 -13.18 50.15
N GLY A 556 -15.29 -12.24 50.29
CA GLY A 556 -14.30 -11.88 49.21
C GLY A 556 -14.83 -11.26 47.93
N THR A 557 -16.08 -10.83 47.80
CA THR A 557 -16.67 -10.27 46.57
C THR A 557 -17.49 -9.01 46.85
N ASP A 558 -16.82 -7.93 47.23
CA ASP A 558 -17.47 -6.59 47.22
C ASP A 558 -17.05 -5.87 45.94
N LEU A 559 -17.60 -6.32 44.82
CA LEU A 559 -17.59 -5.58 43.58
C LEU A 559 -18.57 -4.40 43.73
N ARG A 560 -18.08 -3.22 44.00
CA ARG A 560 -18.95 -2.00 43.85
C ARG A 560 -19.44 -2.00 42.40
N PRO A 561 -20.76 -1.89 42.15
CA PRO A 561 -21.26 -1.91 40.78
C PRO A 561 -20.76 -0.68 40.04
N CYS A 562 -20.15 -0.90 38.86
CA CYS A 562 -19.89 0.17 37.91
C CYS A 562 -21.20 0.82 37.54
N ILE A 563 -21.32 2.15 37.65
CA ILE A 563 -22.49 2.91 37.21
C ILE A 563 -22.20 3.36 35.76
N PRO A 564 -22.98 2.90 34.76
CA PRO A 564 -22.78 3.30 33.39
C PRO A 564 -23.03 4.80 33.20
N PRO A 565 -22.40 5.44 32.22
CA PRO A 565 -22.65 6.81 31.87
C PRO A 565 -24.11 7.01 31.45
N THR A 566 -24.67 8.15 31.79
CA THR A 566 -25.95 8.63 31.29
C THR A 566 -25.72 9.78 30.32
N PRO A 567 -25.56 9.50 29.02
CA PRO A 567 -25.27 10.55 28.05
C PRO A 567 -26.41 11.57 27.94
N HIS A 568 -26.04 12.81 27.78
CA HIS A 568 -27.03 13.86 27.53
C HIS A 568 -27.56 13.81 26.11
N ILE A 569 -28.86 13.97 25.93
CA ILE A 569 -29.50 13.95 24.62
C ILE A 569 -29.52 15.35 24.02
N ILE A 570 -28.83 15.55 22.90
CA ILE A 570 -28.87 16.79 22.12
C ILE A 570 -29.87 16.60 20.97
N GLU A 571 -30.94 17.41 21.02
CA GLU A 571 -32.01 17.40 20.03
C GLU A 571 -31.62 18.15 18.76
N PHE A 572 -32.31 17.86 17.65
CA PHE A 572 -32.33 18.71 16.46
C PHE A 572 -33.40 19.79 16.58
N ASP A 573 -33.14 20.99 16.06
CA ASP A 573 -34.21 21.96 15.85
C ASP A 573 -35.17 21.48 14.73
N ASP A 574 -36.28 22.17 14.55
CA ASP A 574 -37.33 21.68 13.63
C ASP A 574 -36.91 21.79 12.16
N ASP A 575 -36.10 22.78 11.78
CA ASP A 575 -35.56 22.93 10.43
C ASP A 575 -34.54 21.82 10.14
N ALA A 576 -33.71 21.48 11.12
CA ALA A 576 -32.77 20.36 11.02
C ALA A 576 -33.47 18.99 10.88
N LYS A 577 -34.60 18.80 11.64
CA LYS A 577 -35.41 17.59 11.51
C LYS A 577 -36.01 17.45 10.10
N ALA A 578 -36.57 18.54 9.57
CA ALA A 578 -37.17 18.57 8.24
C ALA A 578 -36.12 18.25 7.15
N PHE A 579 -34.94 18.91 7.20
CA PHE A 579 -33.82 18.67 6.28
C PHE A 579 -33.31 17.21 6.37
N ARG A 580 -33.15 16.69 7.58
CA ARG A 580 -32.72 15.31 7.79
C ARG A 580 -33.67 14.30 7.14
N GLU A 581 -34.99 14.50 7.30
CA GLU A 581 -35.99 13.60 6.72
C GLU A 581 -35.99 13.65 5.19
N GLU A 582 -35.81 14.82 4.59
CA GLU A 582 -35.64 14.96 3.14
C GLU A 582 -34.42 14.20 2.64
N MET A 583 -33.25 14.36 3.31
CA MET A 583 -32.02 13.73 2.91
C MET A 583 -32.07 12.20 3.13
N ARG A 584 -32.73 11.73 4.20
CA ARG A 584 -32.94 10.30 4.44
C ARG A 584 -33.67 9.64 3.26
N LYS A 585 -34.72 10.24 2.77
CA LYS A 585 -35.47 9.73 1.60
C LYS A 585 -34.59 9.66 0.36
N LYS A 586 -33.83 10.72 0.06
CA LYS A 586 -32.91 10.76 -1.10
C LYS A 586 -31.87 9.62 -1.05
N ILE A 587 -31.33 9.31 0.15
CA ILE A 587 -30.31 8.26 0.27
C ILE A 587 -30.93 6.85 0.21
N GLU A 588 -32.15 6.67 0.74
CA GLU A 588 -32.90 5.43 0.61
C GLU A 588 -33.21 5.12 -0.86
N ASP A 589 -33.57 6.12 -1.66
CA ASP A 589 -33.76 5.98 -3.11
C ASP A 589 -32.44 5.58 -3.82
N LYS A 590 -31.29 6.21 -3.45
CA LYS A 590 -29.98 5.81 -3.98
C LYS A 590 -29.64 4.36 -3.60
N GLN A 591 -29.93 3.94 -2.36
CA GLN A 591 -29.72 2.58 -1.87
C GLN A 591 -30.58 1.56 -2.62
N ALA A 592 -31.87 1.84 -2.79
CA ALA A 592 -32.80 0.97 -3.53
C ALA A 592 -32.33 0.78 -4.96
N LYS A 593 -31.95 1.88 -5.65
CA LYS A 593 -31.40 1.82 -7.00
C LYS A 593 -30.10 1.00 -7.08
N ALA A 594 -29.21 1.11 -6.09
CA ALA A 594 -27.99 0.31 -6.06
C ALA A 594 -28.31 -1.19 -5.92
N LEU A 595 -29.31 -1.55 -5.08
CA LEU A 595 -29.78 -2.94 -4.94
C LEU A 595 -30.40 -3.47 -6.24
N GLU A 596 -31.22 -2.68 -6.93
CA GLU A 596 -31.80 -3.05 -8.24
C GLU A 596 -30.71 -3.33 -9.29
N LEU A 597 -29.60 -2.59 -9.24
CA LEU A 597 -28.44 -2.77 -10.13
C LEU A 597 -27.50 -3.89 -9.67
N GLY A 598 -27.74 -4.52 -8.52
CA GLY A 598 -26.88 -5.56 -7.95
C GLY A 598 -25.55 -5.02 -7.39
N ASP A 599 -25.43 -3.71 -7.15
CA ASP A 599 -24.27 -3.07 -6.54
C ASP A 599 -24.37 -3.11 -5.01
N GLU A 600 -24.11 -4.29 -4.43
CA GLU A 600 -24.19 -4.51 -2.97
C GLU A 600 -23.24 -3.63 -2.17
N ALA A 601 -22.07 -3.32 -2.73
CA ALA A 601 -21.08 -2.44 -2.09
C ALA A 601 -21.63 -1.02 -1.95
N ALA A 602 -22.16 -0.45 -3.03
CA ALA A 602 -22.79 0.87 -3.00
C ALA A 602 -24.03 0.88 -2.06
N ALA A 603 -24.87 -0.15 -2.13
CA ALA A 603 -26.06 -0.27 -1.28
C ALA A 603 -25.68 -0.31 0.22
N SER A 604 -24.63 -1.04 0.59
CA SER A 604 -24.11 -1.12 1.96
C SER A 604 -23.62 0.25 2.46
N ILE A 605 -22.90 1.00 1.62
CA ILE A 605 -22.38 2.33 1.96
C ILE A 605 -23.53 3.33 2.10
N TYR A 606 -24.47 3.38 1.13
CA TYR A 606 -25.64 4.25 1.21
C TYR A 606 -26.48 3.98 2.47
N GLY A 607 -26.62 2.72 2.86
CA GLY A 607 -27.35 2.34 4.08
C GLY A 607 -26.77 2.90 5.38
N ARG A 608 -25.52 3.41 5.37
CA ARG A 608 -24.87 4.03 6.54
C ARG A 608 -24.77 5.55 6.46
N CYS A 609 -24.98 6.17 5.31
CA CYS A 609 -24.85 7.62 5.16
C CYS A 609 -25.65 8.44 6.17
N ASN A 610 -26.91 8.03 6.44
CA ASN A 610 -27.75 8.70 7.42
C ASN A 610 -27.15 8.62 8.84
N VAL A 611 -26.59 7.48 9.22
CA VAL A 611 -25.93 7.29 10.53
C VAL A 611 -24.73 8.21 10.65
N HIS A 612 -23.86 8.21 9.65
CA HIS A 612 -22.67 9.08 9.65
C HIS A 612 -23.04 10.56 9.66
N ALA A 613 -24.04 10.99 8.87
CA ALA A 613 -24.46 12.38 8.84
C ALA A 613 -24.98 12.87 10.21
N ILE A 614 -25.76 12.04 10.90
CA ILE A 614 -26.28 12.36 12.23
C ILE A 614 -25.16 12.42 13.26
N LYS A 615 -24.21 11.49 13.24
CA LYS A 615 -23.06 11.48 14.15
C LYS A 615 -22.16 12.70 13.91
N LEU A 616 -21.83 13.00 12.64
CA LEU A 616 -21.03 14.16 12.28
C LEU A 616 -21.72 15.49 12.62
N ALA A 617 -23.05 15.58 12.48
CA ALA A 617 -23.80 16.77 12.90
C ALA A 617 -23.69 17.01 14.40
N LEU A 618 -23.74 15.95 15.21
CA LEU A 618 -23.52 16.05 16.66
C LEU A 618 -22.07 16.44 16.98
N VAL A 619 -21.08 15.85 16.32
CA VAL A 619 -19.66 16.23 16.47
C VAL A 619 -19.45 17.70 16.09
N LYS A 620 -20.05 18.15 14.99
CA LYS A 620 -20.01 19.55 14.54
C LYS A 620 -20.64 20.49 15.55
N TYR A 621 -21.81 20.12 16.08
CA TYR A 621 -22.47 20.88 17.15
C TYR A 621 -21.58 21.02 18.38
N MET A 622 -20.98 19.95 18.87
CA MET A 622 -20.07 19.96 20.00
C MET A 622 -18.84 20.83 19.75
N SER A 623 -18.29 20.75 18.55
CA SER A 623 -17.18 21.60 18.12
C SER A 623 -17.51 23.10 18.16
N ASP A 624 -18.67 23.48 17.60
CA ASP A 624 -19.09 24.87 17.51
C ASP A 624 -19.36 25.49 18.89
N ASN A 625 -19.63 24.66 19.89
CA ASN A 625 -19.99 25.08 21.23
C ASN A 625 -18.92 24.79 22.30
N ALA A 626 -17.74 24.26 21.92
CA ALA A 626 -16.69 23.85 22.85
C ALA A 626 -16.16 24.98 23.77
N GLY A 627 -16.32 26.22 23.36
CA GLY A 627 -15.95 27.41 24.17
C GLY A 627 -17.02 27.87 25.17
N LYS A 628 -18.21 27.25 25.18
CA LYS A 628 -19.34 27.62 26.04
C LYS A 628 -19.34 26.86 27.37
N THR A 629 -20.21 27.22 28.27
CA THR A 629 -20.48 26.48 29.53
C THR A 629 -21.20 25.16 29.23
N HIS A 630 -21.11 24.17 30.11
CA HIS A 630 -21.82 22.89 29.96
C HIS A 630 -23.36 23.11 29.86
N GLU A 631 -23.93 24.02 30.63
CA GLU A 631 -25.35 24.32 30.58
C GLU A 631 -25.78 24.82 29.19
N GLU A 632 -25.02 25.76 28.59
CA GLU A 632 -25.30 26.28 27.27
C GLU A 632 -25.14 25.18 26.18
N ILE A 633 -24.13 24.29 26.31
CA ILE A 633 -23.92 23.18 25.41
C ILE A 633 -25.11 22.20 25.50
N LEU A 634 -25.52 21.84 26.70
CA LEU A 634 -26.51 20.77 26.91
C LEU A 634 -27.96 21.25 26.70
N SER A 635 -28.25 22.55 26.83
CA SER A 635 -29.56 23.13 26.55
C SER A 635 -29.78 23.49 25.07
N GLY A 636 -28.74 23.51 24.26
CA GLY A 636 -28.83 23.84 22.84
C GLY A 636 -29.35 22.72 21.95
N LYS A 637 -29.54 23.02 20.67
CA LYS A 637 -30.04 22.08 19.66
C LYS A 637 -29.14 22.08 18.43
N ILE A 638 -29.04 20.95 17.77
CA ILE A 638 -28.35 20.82 16.46
C ILE A 638 -29.17 21.56 15.42
N SER A 639 -28.60 22.60 14.82
CA SER A 639 -29.26 23.43 13.82
C SER A 639 -29.15 22.81 12.40
N ARG A 640 -29.98 23.35 11.50
CA ARG A 640 -29.91 23.00 10.07
C ARG A 640 -28.49 23.16 9.50
N LYS A 641 -27.75 24.21 9.90
CA LYS A 641 -26.38 24.46 9.41
C LYS A 641 -25.43 23.30 9.71
N GLN A 642 -25.49 22.71 10.90
CA GLN A 642 -24.64 21.59 11.30
C GLN A 642 -24.99 20.30 10.55
N ILE A 643 -26.28 19.98 10.43
CA ILE A 643 -26.68 18.76 9.71
C ILE A 643 -26.48 18.88 8.21
N GLU A 644 -26.61 20.07 7.63
CA GLU A 644 -26.38 20.33 6.22
C GLU A 644 -24.88 20.16 5.88
N TRP A 645 -23.98 20.73 6.71
CA TRP A 645 -22.54 20.51 6.55
C TRP A 645 -22.19 19.02 6.64
N ALA A 646 -22.73 18.33 7.64
CA ALA A 646 -22.48 16.89 7.84
C ALA A 646 -22.95 16.05 6.64
N TRP A 647 -24.13 16.36 6.08
CA TRP A 647 -24.65 15.69 4.89
C TRP A 647 -23.78 15.91 3.65
N ARG A 648 -23.37 17.15 3.41
CA ARG A 648 -22.49 17.48 2.28
C ARG A 648 -21.15 16.75 2.40
N PHE A 649 -20.62 16.67 3.63
CA PHE A 649 -19.41 15.91 3.90
C PHE A 649 -19.60 14.41 3.63
N VAL A 650 -20.72 13.85 4.08
CA VAL A 650 -21.06 12.43 3.85
C VAL A 650 -21.29 12.12 2.37
N ASP A 651 -21.99 12.96 1.65
CA ASP A 651 -22.23 12.77 0.21
C ASP A 651 -20.90 12.80 -0.57
N GLU A 652 -20.00 13.73 -0.24
CA GLU A 652 -18.71 13.89 -0.89
C GLU A 652 -17.78 12.70 -0.63
N TYR A 653 -17.59 12.26 0.63
CA TYR A 653 -16.75 11.10 0.88
C TYR A 653 -17.34 9.83 0.27
N THR A 654 -18.66 9.70 0.27
CA THR A 654 -19.35 8.55 -0.34
C THR A 654 -19.11 8.51 -1.85
N ARG A 655 -19.27 9.63 -2.54
CA ARG A 655 -18.97 9.77 -3.97
C ARG A 655 -17.54 9.33 -4.29
N ARG A 656 -16.56 9.83 -3.53
CA ARG A 656 -15.14 9.48 -3.68
C ARG A 656 -14.86 8.01 -3.39
N THR A 657 -15.39 7.48 -2.31
CA THR A 657 -15.22 6.08 -1.92
C THR A 657 -15.76 5.14 -2.99
N LEU A 658 -16.97 5.38 -3.49
CA LEU A 658 -17.57 4.55 -4.54
C LEU A 658 -16.80 4.63 -5.84
N ALA A 659 -16.27 5.79 -6.20
CA ALA A 659 -15.42 5.94 -7.36
C ALA A 659 -14.10 5.17 -7.18
N SER A 660 -13.44 5.27 -6.03
CA SER A 660 -12.19 4.54 -5.74
C SER A 660 -12.38 3.03 -5.69
N ILE A 661 -13.51 2.56 -5.17
CA ILE A 661 -13.88 1.12 -5.21
C ILE A 661 -14.01 0.67 -6.67
N LYS A 662 -14.74 1.41 -7.49
CA LYS A 662 -14.92 1.09 -8.91
C LYS A 662 -13.57 1.04 -9.64
N ASP A 663 -12.74 2.07 -9.50
CA ASP A 663 -11.41 2.11 -10.12
C ASP A 663 -10.52 0.94 -9.68
N SER A 664 -10.53 0.58 -8.40
CA SER A 664 -9.63 -0.42 -7.86
C SER A 664 -10.06 -1.86 -8.10
N ILE A 665 -11.35 -2.14 -8.10
CA ILE A 665 -11.91 -3.45 -8.43
C ILE A 665 -11.78 -3.69 -9.94
N PHE A 666 -11.97 -2.65 -10.78
CA PHE A 666 -11.90 -2.77 -12.23
C PHE A 666 -10.47 -2.98 -12.76
N THR A 667 -9.43 -2.48 -12.08
CA THR A 667 -8.06 -2.58 -12.59
C THR A 667 -7.36 -3.91 -12.33
N SER A 668 -7.67 -4.64 -11.27
CA SER A 668 -6.97 -5.90 -10.94
C SER A 668 -7.70 -7.16 -11.40
N ASP A 669 -8.99 -7.28 -11.08
CA ASP A 669 -9.74 -8.50 -11.37
C ASP A 669 -10.42 -8.44 -12.73
N PHE A 670 -10.97 -7.29 -13.12
CA PHE A 670 -11.69 -7.12 -14.38
C PHE A 670 -10.76 -7.24 -15.60
N GLU A 671 -9.54 -6.68 -15.53
CA GLU A 671 -8.55 -6.84 -16.59
C GLU A 671 -8.08 -8.29 -16.70
N SER A 672 -7.93 -8.98 -15.57
CA SER A 672 -7.69 -10.42 -15.53
C SER A 672 -8.84 -11.21 -16.18
N TYR A 673 -10.09 -10.83 -15.90
CA TYR A 673 -11.27 -11.46 -16.51
C TYR A 673 -11.37 -11.17 -18.01
N ILE A 674 -11.07 -9.95 -18.45
CA ILE A 674 -10.99 -9.60 -19.89
C ILE A 674 -9.96 -10.49 -20.59
N GLN A 675 -8.75 -10.60 -20.06
CA GLN A 675 -7.70 -11.42 -20.64
C GLN A 675 -8.09 -12.90 -20.71
N LYS A 676 -8.77 -13.39 -19.67
CA LYS A 676 -9.27 -14.76 -19.62
C LYS A 676 -10.37 -15.01 -20.66
N VAL A 677 -11.30 -14.08 -20.81
CA VAL A 677 -12.35 -14.14 -21.86
C VAL A 677 -11.73 -14.07 -23.25
N TYR A 678 -10.76 -13.17 -23.48
CA TYR A 678 -10.03 -13.07 -24.76
C TYR A 678 -9.29 -14.36 -25.10
N LYS A 679 -8.60 -14.96 -24.12
CA LYS A 679 -7.92 -16.23 -24.31
C LYS A 679 -8.89 -17.34 -24.70
N VAL A 680 -10.04 -17.43 -24.03
CA VAL A 680 -11.07 -18.44 -24.35
C VAL A 680 -11.60 -18.24 -25.76
N ILE A 681 -11.89 -17.02 -26.19
CA ILE A 681 -12.37 -16.73 -27.56
C ILE A 681 -11.30 -17.14 -28.58
N LYS A 682 -10.03 -16.78 -28.35
CA LYS A 682 -8.89 -17.14 -29.22
C LYS A 682 -8.67 -18.64 -29.30
N ASP A 683 -8.63 -19.33 -28.15
CA ASP A 683 -8.38 -20.78 -28.11
C ASP A 683 -9.52 -21.54 -28.81
N LYS A 684 -10.77 -21.10 -28.66
CA LYS A 684 -11.93 -21.69 -29.34
C LYS A 684 -11.95 -21.41 -30.84
N ALA A 685 -11.56 -20.23 -31.28
CA ALA A 685 -11.38 -19.92 -32.70
C ALA A 685 -10.33 -20.85 -33.34
N LEU A 686 -9.19 -21.03 -32.69
CA LEU A 686 -8.14 -21.94 -33.15
C LEU A 686 -8.57 -23.42 -33.15
N GLU A 687 -9.30 -23.87 -32.12
CA GLU A 687 -9.85 -25.24 -32.05
C GLU A 687 -10.86 -25.49 -33.18
N ASN A 688 -11.71 -24.52 -33.47
CA ASN A 688 -12.71 -24.61 -34.52
C ASN A 688 -12.03 -24.66 -35.93
N ARG A 689 -11.00 -23.85 -36.17
CA ARG A 689 -10.20 -23.86 -37.41
C ARG A 689 -9.52 -25.23 -37.64
N LYS A 690 -9.00 -25.87 -36.58
CA LYS A 690 -8.36 -27.20 -36.66
C LYS A 690 -9.33 -28.35 -36.96
N LYS A 691 -10.59 -28.24 -36.47
CA LYS A 691 -11.59 -29.31 -36.57
C LYS A 691 -12.37 -29.34 -37.90
N ARG A 692 -12.51 -28.21 -38.58
CA ARG A 692 -13.48 -28.07 -39.71
C ARG A 692 -12.94 -27.38 -40.99
N GLY A 693 -11.66 -27.08 -41.07
CA GLY A 693 -11.15 -26.29 -42.21
C GLY A 693 -11.60 -24.81 -42.11
N ASN A 694 -11.16 -23.99 -43.05
CA ASN A 694 -11.24 -22.51 -42.94
C ASN A 694 -12.63 -21.88 -42.88
N ASP A 695 -13.74 -22.63 -42.78
CA ASP A 695 -15.06 -22.08 -43.14
C ASP A 695 -16.06 -21.81 -42.01
N GLU A 696 -15.88 -22.22 -40.76
CA GLU A 696 -17.02 -22.00 -39.85
C GLU A 696 -16.69 -21.83 -38.36
N LYS A 697 -16.70 -20.68 -37.84
CA LYS A 697 -16.76 -20.13 -36.46
C LYS A 697 -15.47 -19.46 -36.01
N PRO A 698 -15.31 -18.20 -36.30
CA PRO A 698 -14.13 -17.42 -35.89
C PRO A 698 -14.08 -17.06 -34.39
N GLY A 699 -14.95 -17.62 -33.56
CA GLY A 699 -15.05 -17.24 -32.16
C GLY A 699 -15.66 -18.30 -31.25
N ALA A 700 -16.06 -17.92 -30.06
CA ALA A 700 -16.69 -18.75 -29.03
C ALA A 700 -18.16 -18.36 -28.77
N SER A 701 -19.02 -19.34 -28.50
CA SER A 701 -20.38 -19.08 -28.02
C SER A 701 -20.39 -18.69 -26.54
N LEU A 702 -21.45 -18.00 -26.07
CA LEU A 702 -21.60 -17.62 -24.66
C LEU A 702 -21.51 -18.82 -23.72
N SER A 703 -22.09 -19.96 -24.11
CA SER A 703 -22.05 -21.19 -23.32
C SER A 703 -20.63 -21.77 -23.21
N GLU A 704 -19.80 -21.66 -24.26
CA GLU A 704 -18.41 -22.09 -24.24
C GLU A 704 -17.56 -21.17 -23.37
N ILE A 705 -17.80 -19.86 -23.41
CA ILE A 705 -17.15 -18.87 -22.56
C ILE A 705 -17.49 -19.14 -21.09
N HIS A 706 -18.77 -19.24 -20.72
CA HIS A 706 -19.19 -19.57 -19.34
C HIS A 706 -18.64 -20.93 -18.86
N LYS A 707 -18.54 -21.91 -19.76
CA LYS A 707 -17.96 -23.21 -19.42
C LYS A 707 -16.46 -23.15 -19.14
N ALA A 708 -15.74 -22.32 -19.84
CA ALA A 708 -14.30 -22.14 -19.69
C ALA A 708 -13.93 -21.19 -18.53
N THR A 709 -14.86 -20.36 -18.09
CA THR A 709 -14.68 -19.37 -17.00
C THR A 709 -15.51 -19.73 -15.77
N ARG A 710 -15.63 -21.01 -15.42
CA ARG A 710 -16.48 -21.49 -14.30
C ARG A 710 -16.07 -20.98 -12.93
N ASP A 711 -14.85 -20.54 -12.79
CA ASP A 711 -14.27 -19.94 -11.59
C ASP A 711 -14.63 -18.45 -11.45
N ILE A 712 -15.31 -17.86 -12.43
CA ILE A 712 -15.79 -16.47 -12.41
C ILE A 712 -17.33 -16.51 -12.40
N ASP A 713 -17.95 -15.63 -11.60
CA ASP A 713 -19.42 -15.50 -11.62
C ASP A 713 -19.90 -15.15 -13.03
N LYS A 714 -20.96 -15.82 -13.49
CA LYS A 714 -21.51 -15.62 -14.83
C LYS A 714 -21.89 -14.16 -15.13
N ARG A 715 -22.42 -13.44 -14.12
CA ARG A 715 -22.81 -12.02 -14.26
C ARG A 715 -21.58 -11.14 -14.53
N ILE A 716 -20.44 -11.47 -13.92
CA ILE A 716 -19.18 -10.77 -14.16
C ILE A 716 -18.72 -11.02 -15.59
N VAL A 717 -18.77 -12.27 -16.07
CA VAL A 717 -18.40 -12.63 -17.44
C VAL A 717 -19.29 -11.93 -18.46
N ASP A 718 -20.62 -11.87 -18.21
CA ASP A 718 -21.58 -11.17 -19.06
C ASP A 718 -21.29 -9.67 -19.10
N ASN A 719 -21.00 -9.05 -17.97
CA ASN A 719 -20.60 -7.64 -17.87
C ASN A 719 -19.27 -7.35 -18.61
N VAL A 720 -18.29 -8.26 -18.49
CA VAL A 720 -17.03 -8.19 -19.26
C VAL A 720 -17.30 -8.21 -20.75
N LEU A 721 -18.12 -9.15 -21.22
CA LEU A 721 -18.48 -9.26 -22.64
C LEU A 721 -19.20 -8.01 -23.13
N GLU A 722 -20.17 -7.51 -22.37
CA GLU A 722 -20.93 -6.29 -22.72
C GLU A 722 -20.00 -5.07 -22.85
N LYS A 723 -19.09 -4.87 -21.90
CA LYS A 723 -18.11 -3.78 -21.95
C LYS A 723 -17.10 -3.93 -23.07
N CYS A 724 -16.63 -5.13 -23.37
CA CYS A 724 -15.76 -5.39 -24.51
C CYS A 724 -16.47 -5.16 -25.84
N ILE A 725 -17.77 -5.42 -25.93
CA ILE A 725 -18.59 -5.11 -27.10
C ILE A 725 -18.75 -3.59 -27.26
N LEU A 726 -19.07 -2.87 -26.17
CA LEU A 726 -19.18 -1.42 -26.14
C LEU A 726 -17.85 -0.74 -26.49
N ALA A 727 -16.73 -1.31 -26.03
CA ALA A 727 -15.38 -0.84 -26.37
C ALA A 727 -14.94 -1.24 -27.80
N GLY A 728 -15.75 -2.01 -28.54
CA GLY A 728 -15.43 -2.43 -29.90
C GLY A 728 -14.33 -3.49 -30.00
N THR A 729 -13.86 -4.08 -28.91
CA THR A 729 -12.79 -5.10 -28.90
C THR A 729 -13.29 -6.53 -29.10
N ILE A 730 -14.59 -6.74 -28.88
CA ILE A 730 -15.32 -7.99 -29.20
C ILE A 730 -16.53 -7.62 -30.06
N ARG A 731 -16.80 -8.42 -31.07
CA ARG A 731 -18.03 -8.34 -31.86
C ARG A 731 -18.89 -9.57 -31.64
N LYS A 732 -20.20 -9.37 -31.53
CA LYS A 732 -21.21 -10.41 -31.52
C LYS A 732 -21.63 -10.71 -32.96
N MET A 733 -21.48 -11.93 -33.43
CA MET A 733 -21.84 -12.36 -34.77
C MET A 733 -22.86 -13.49 -34.71
N VAL A 734 -23.74 -13.54 -35.71
CA VAL A 734 -24.72 -14.66 -35.88
C VAL A 734 -24.21 -15.58 -36.96
N THR A 735 -23.98 -16.83 -36.63
CA THR A 735 -23.53 -17.85 -37.60
C THR A 735 -24.68 -18.37 -38.42
N LYS A 736 -24.43 -18.64 -39.73
CA LYS A 736 -25.40 -19.30 -40.59
C LYS A 736 -25.69 -20.74 -40.10
N PRO A 737 -26.93 -21.28 -40.28
CA PRO A 737 -27.22 -22.69 -40.01
C PRO A 737 -26.29 -23.61 -40.82
N GLY A 738 -25.80 -24.69 -40.19
CA GLY A 738 -24.96 -25.65 -40.90
C GLY A 738 -25.73 -26.43 -41.97
N PRO A 739 -25.01 -27.22 -42.84
CA PRO A 739 -25.61 -27.95 -43.98
C PRO A 739 -26.72 -28.92 -43.60
N LYS A 740 -26.82 -29.34 -42.34
CA LYS A 740 -27.85 -30.24 -41.81
C LYS A 740 -29.06 -29.54 -41.20
N GLY A 741 -29.16 -28.20 -41.39
CA GLY A 741 -30.14 -27.39 -40.69
C GLY A 741 -29.77 -27.16 -39.22
N GLY A 742 -30.36 -26.21 -38.56
CA GLY A 742 -30.13 -25.86 -37.15
C GLY A 742 -30.50 -24.41 -36.89
N ARG A 743 -30.59 -24.06 -35.62
CA ARG A 743 -30.85 -22.67 -35.22
C ARG A 743 -29.57 -21.84 -35.37
N PRO A 744 -29.62 -20.63 -35.92
CA PRO A 744 -28.48 -19.71 -35.91
C PRO A 744 -27.93 -19.56 -34.50
N SER A 745 -26.60 -19.58 -34.32
CA SER A 745 -25.98 -19.42 -33.02
C SER A 745 -25.20 -18.10 -32.94
N GLU A 746 -25.25 -17.43 -31.81
CA GLU A 746 -24.48 -16.25 -31.56
C GLU A 746 -23.08 -16.64 -31.10
N ILE A 747 -22.06 -15.98 -31.63
CA ILE A 747 -20.66 -16.14 -31.27
C ILE A 747 -20.02 -14.78 -31.01
N TYR A 748 -19.00 -14.79 -30.17
CA TYR A 748 -18.18 -13.64 -29.80
C TYR A 748 -16.82 -13.79 -30.47
N VAL A 749 -16.40 -12.71 -31.17
CA VAL A 749 -15.16 -12.67 -31.97
C VAL A 749 -14.35 -11.45 -31.60
N ARG A 750 -13.02 -11.58 -31.53
CA ARG A 750 -12.14 -10.43 -31.35
C ARG A 750 -12.08 -9.57 -32.61
N THR A 751 -12.08 -8.26 -32.47
CA THR A 751 -12.16 -7.31 -33.60
C THR A 751 -10.87 -7.30 -34.44
N GLU A 752 -9.71 -7.63 -33.85
CA GLU A 752 -8.42 -7.74 -34.55
C GLU A 752 -8.35 -8.92 -35.54
N GLU A 753 -9.12 -9.98 -35.31
CA GLU A 753 -9.17 -11.14 -36.20
C GLU A 753 -10.16 -10.94 -37.39
N ALA A 754 -11.04 -9.95 -37.31
CA ALA A 754 -12.04 -9.66 -38.33
C ALA A 754 -11.52 -8.74 -39.47
N THR A 755 -10.39 -8.06 -39.27
CA THR A 755 -9.79 -7.16 -40.29
C THR A 755 -8.93 -7.90 -41.31
N GLU A 756 -8.38 -9.06 -40.97
CA GLU A 756 -7.60 -9.86 -41.92
C GLU A 756 -8.48 -10.56 -42.99
N GLU A 757 -9.73 -10.96 -42.64
CA GLU A 757 -10.64 -11.63 -43.59
C GLU A 757 -11.33 -10.66 -44.60
N THR A 758 -11.36 -9.37 -44.32
CA THR A 758 -11.97 -8.40 -45.24
C THR A 758 -11.00 -7.88 -46.31
N THR A 759 -9.69 -8.03 -46.08
CA THR A 759 -8.66 -7.58 -47.03
C THR A 759 -8.35 -8.66 -48.07
N GLU A 760 -8.52 -9.94 -47.78
CA GLU A 760 -8.30 -11.03 -48.75
C GLU A 760 -9.47 -11.21 -49.76
N LYS A 761 -10.68 -10.80 -49.38
CA LYS A 761 -11.87 -10.85 -50.30
C LYS A 761 -12.06 -9.63 -51.18
N ALA A 762 -11.22 -8.60 -51.04
CA ALA A 762 -11.22 -7.42 -51.94
C ALA A 762 -10.16 -7.48 -53.01
N THR A 763 -9.38 -8.55 -53.09
CA THR A 763 -8.30 -8.78 -54.07
C THR A 763 -8.51 -10.04 -54.92
N GLU A 764 -9.67 -10.71 -54.84
CA GLU A 764 -10.22 -11.62 -55.86
C GLU A 764 -11.50 -11.01 -56.45
#